data_1e06d7e70799241fabf16aad4f4ecd48
#
_entry.id   1e06d7e70799241fabf16aad4f4ecd48
#
_cell.length_a   1.000
_cell.length_b   1.000
_cell.length_c   1.000
_cell.angle_alpha   90.00
_cell.angle_beta   90.00
_cell.angle_gamma   90.00
#
_symmetry.space_group_name_H-M   'P 1'
#
loop_
_entity.id
_entity.type
_entity.pdbx_description
1 polymer ?
#
loop_
_entity_poly.entity_id
_entity_poly.type
_entity_poly.pdbx_seq_one_letter_code
_entity_poly.pdbx_strand_id
1 'polypeptide(L)'
;MNDQHLPGHHWKPVIFDETDATQRAALDELRRDPTLTFLDERKTQRKGLLSLLPSPEQSLLDENDRWVFFPWRKTVVAVLGPNSFRHLRLDRNRNKITLAEQNSLGDLTIGIIGLSVGHAIAHTLALEGICGTLRLADFDEIELSNLNRIPASILDLGVNKAVVAARRIAEIDPYLRVEIAEDGITENTIDEFFDGLDLLVEECDSLDVKVRAREAARSRRIPVLMETSDRGLLDVERFDLEPERPVFHGVLGEIDSASLRGLGTRDKIPIVLDQLDASLLSARMAASMVEVSETIETWPQLGGDVQLGGATIAAAVRRLGTGAHLPSGRIRIDLDTHLDALVPPNPTRRVQETSVDTAVDARRACVDPDALVLEAARRAPSGGNSQPWTFTRDGRTVRIEVDRSRTSTLDIAFRGSCVAVGAAAFNARVVATAQGRLDRTDYGENGVEITLGAGDPQPITDRRLLDGVLERCTNRELGTGAPLDADIAADIAAAAAAEGGRAVLLTTPESIAAAADVLAAADRIRYLTPHLHRDMFSELRWPGDLDPDRGIEVSTLGIDDADLSKLEIVKRPDVMELVQVWDAGAALGTDMRDRVLSSSALAVVVVPGSTAEHYIRGGCATENVWVTAHLRGLAVQPVSPAFLYARSAEEYRQLSTHHAEALQQLSFRFRALLEMESTESVALVLRLSCAPKTAIHSRRLPVSASVSG
;
A
#
# COMPACT_ATOMS: atom_id res chain seq x y z
N MET A 1 9.60 46.21 -28.27
CA MET A 1 10.17 46.86 -27.08
C MET A 1 11.57 46.33 -26.94
N ASN A 2 12.57 47.20 -26.87
CA ASN A 2 13.95 46.82 -26.64
C ASN A 2 14.10 46.20 -25.26
N ASP A 3 14.96 45.18 -25.11
CA ASP A 3 15.30 44.46 -23.88
C ASP A 3 15.77 45.32 -22.68
N GLN A 4 15.67 46.65 -22.79
CA GLN A 4 16.21 47.63 -21.83
C GLN A 4 15.22 48.16 -20.78
N HIS A 5 13.98 47.62 -20.65
CA HIS A 5 12.97 48.26 -19.80
C HIS A 5 12.37 47.40 -18.67
N LEU A 6 12.94 46.20 -18.37
CA LEU A 6 12.70 45.52 -17.11
C LEU A 6 14.01 45.40 -16.33
N PRO A 7 14.29 46.32 -15.37
CA PRO A 7 15.52 46.24 -14.62
C PRO A 7 15.51 45.03 -13.69
N GLY A 8 16.45 44.14 -13.89
CA GLY A 8 17.00 43.37 -12.82
C GLY A 8 16.63 41.88 -12.74
N HIS A 9 15.66 41.31 -13.52
CA HIS A 9 15.32 39.89 -13.39
C HIS A 9 14.81 39.24 -14.68
N HIS A 10 15.66 39.24 -15.73
CA HIS A 10 15.35 38.68 -17.04
C HIS A 10 15.12 37.15 -17.06
N TRP A 11 15.21 36.52 -15.91
CA TRP A 11 14.98 35.05 -15.67
C TRP A 11 13.74 34.77 -14.83
N LYS A 12 13.07 35.76 -14.24
CA LYS A 12 11.86 35.57 -13.43
C LYS A 12 10.59 35.67 -14.28
N PRO A 13 9.63 34.74 -14.11
CA PRO A 13 8.30 34.92 -14.67
C PRO A 13 7.56 36.04 -13.92
N VAL A 14 6.61 36.69 -14.61
CA VAL A 14 5.73 37.70 -13.98
C VAL A 14 4.34 37.06 -13.82
N ILE A 15 3.85 37.02 -12.58
CA ILE A 15 2.57 36.42 -12.25
C ILE A 15 1.52 37.51 -12.04
N PHE A 16 0.33 37.32 -12.66
CA PHE A 16 -0.79 38.27 -12.56
C PHE A 16 -2.01 37.61 -11.96
N ASP A 17 -2.63 38.28 -11.00
CA ASP A 17 -3.96 37.95 -10.47
C ASP A 17 -5.00 38.89 -11.10
N GLU A 18 -5.93 38.38 -11.88
CA GLU A 18 -6.97 39.19 -12.52
C GLU A 18 -7.96 39.81 -11.51
N THR A 19 -7.98 39.37 -10.27
CA THR A 19 -8.81 39.96 -9.21
C THR A 19 -8.20 41.27 -8.68
N ASP A 20 -6.88 41.43 -8.80
CA ASP A 20 -6.18 42.70 -8.51
C ASP A 20 -6.30 43.66 -9.69
N ALA A 21 -6.86 44.84 -9.47
CA ALA A 21 -7.11 45.84 -10.53
C ALA A 21 -5.83 46.31 -11.21
N THR A 22 -4.72 46.47 -10.48
CA THR A 22 -3.43 46.93 -10.99
C THR A 22 -2.79 45.89 -11.89
N GLN A 23 -2.78 44.61 -11.39
CA GLN A 23 -2.21 43.50 -12.15
C GLN A 23 -3.05 43.16 -13.40
N ARG A 24 -4.37 43.29 -13.31
CA ARG A 24 -5.28 43.17 -14.48
C ARG A 24 -4.96 44.21 -15.53
N ALA A 25 -4.77 45.50 -15.15
CA ALA A 25 -4.44 46.57 -16.10
C ALA A 25 -3.09 46.29 -16.81
N ALA A 26 -2.09 45.79 -16.08
CA ALA A 26 -0.81 45.40 -16.65
C ALA A 26 -0.95 44.17 -17.61
N LEU A 27 -1.76 43.20 -17.27
CA LEU A 27 -2.06 42.05 -18.12
C LEU A 27 -2.80 42.50 -19.41
N ASP A 28 -3.73 43.43 -19.29
CA ASP A 28 -4.46 43.98 -20.44
C ASP A 28 -3.55 44.81 -21.37
N GLU A 29 -2.47 45.40 -20.85
CA GLU A 29 -1.43 46.00 -21.67
C GLU A 29 -0.68 44.94 -22.49
N LEU A 30 -0.28 43.82 -21.85
CA LEU A 30 0.34 42.67 -22.56
C LEU A 30 -0.57 42.12 -23.64
N ARG A 31 -1.89 42.05 -23.42
CA ARG A 31 -2.88 41.56 -24.41
C ARG A 31 -2.93 42.43 -25.68
N ARG A 32 -2.49 43.69 -25.62
CA ARG A 32 -2.44 44.59 -26.78
C ARG A 32 -1.19 44.38 -27.62
N ASP A 33 -0.18 43.69 -27.10
CA ASP A 33 1.06 43.42 -27.84
C ASP A 33 0.88 42.21 -28.77
N PRO A 34 0.83 42.40 -30.09
CA PRO A 34 0.63 41.34 -31.06
C PRO A 34 1.82 40.37 -31.19
N THR A 35 2.97 40.70 -30.56
CA THR A 35 4.18 39.85 -30.57
C THR A 35 4.14 38.77 -29.49
N LEU A 36 3.18 38.87 -28.55
CA LEU A 36 3.04 37.92 -27.46
C LEU A 36 2.04 36.79 -27.79
N THR A 37 2.38 35.61 -27.39
CA THR A 37 1.50 34.44 -27.48
C THR A 37 0.74 34.27 -26.17
N PHE A 38 -0.59 34.01 -26.23
CA PHE A 38 -1.44 33.72 -25.09
C PHE A 38 -1.91 32.27 -25.17
N LEU A 39 -1.68 31.49 -24.12
CA LEU A 39 -2.08 30.12 -23.97
C LEU A 39 -3.04 29.98 -22.79
N ASP A 40 -4.23 29.44 -23.03
CA ASP A 40 -5.23 29.21 -21.97
C ASP A 40 -5.71 27.75 -21.97
N GLU A 41 -5.10 26.95 -21.09
CA GLU A 41 -5.44 25.56 -20.87
C GLU A 41 -6.09 25.32 -19.49
N ARG A 42 -6.66 26.35 -18.86
CA ARG A 42 -7.31 26.27 -17.54
C ARG A 42 -8.42 25.23 -17.50
N LYS A 43 -9.20 25.09 -18.56
CA LYS A 43 -10.26 24.09 -18.64
C LYS A 43 -9.71 22.66 -18.47
N THR A 44 -8.59 22.37 -19.11
CA THR A 44 -7.90 21.06 -19.01
C THR A 44 -7.32 20.85 -17.61
N GLN A 45 -6.67 21.88 -17.05
CA GLN A 45 -6.09 21.83 -15.71
C GLN A 45 -7.17 21.64 -14.63
N ARG A 46 -8.27 22.38 -14.68
CA ARG A 46 -9.41 22.22 -13.75
C ARG A 46 -10.09 20.87 -13.87
N LYS A 47 -10.24 20.32 -15.07
CA LYS A 47 -10.72 18.97 -15.26
C LYS A 47 -9.78 17.95 -14.59
N GLY A 48 -8.45 18.12 -14.72
CA GLY A 48 -7.46 17.31 -14.03
C GLY A 48 -7.62 17.40 -12.51
N LEU A 49 -7.74 18.60 -11.96
CA LEU A 49 -7.93 18.82 -10.53
C LEU A 49 -9.19 18.12 -9.98
N LEU A 50 -10.32 18.25 -10.69
CA LEU A 50 -11.59 17.61 -10.32
C LEU A 50 -11.57 16.08 -10.41
N SER A 51 -10.63 15.50 -11.16
CA SER A 51 -10.50 14.03 -11.30
C SER A 51 -9.61 13.39 -10.24
N LEU A 52 -9.02 14.16 -9.36
CA LEU A 52 -8.15 13.63 -8.30
C LEU A 52 -8.96 12.83 -7.26
N LEU A 53 -8.34 11.84 -6.68
CA LEU A 53 -8.91 11.01 -5.61
C LEU A 53 -7.98 11.02 -4.38
N PRO A 54 -8.53 11.28 -3.16
CA PRO A 54 -9.90 11.76 -2.89
C PRO A 54 -10.16 13.12 -3.53
N SER A 55 -11.42 13.51 -3.66
CA SER A 55 -11.78 14.82 -4.21
C SER A 55 -11.07 15.93 -3.45
N PRO A 56 -10.49 16.93 -4.15
CA PRO A 56 -9.82 18.06 -3.51
C PRO A 56 -10.77 18.84 -2.59
N GLU A 57 -10.20 19.49 -1.58
CA GLU A 57 -10.95 20.40 -0.71
C GLU A 57 -11.53 21.58 -1.52
N GLN A 58 -12.68 22.09 -1.05
CA GLN A 58 -13.38 23.18 -1.72
C GLN A 58 -12.49 24.45 -1.85
N SER A 59 -11.63 24.69 -0.87
CA SER A 59 -10.63 25.79 -0.89
C SER A 59 -9.73 25.77 -2.12
N LEU A 60 -9.31 24.58 -2.56
CA LEU A 60 -8.50 24.40 -3.77
C LEU A 60 -9.34 24.60 -5.05
N LEU A 61 -10.60 24.16 -5.04
CA LEU A 61 -11.50 24.31 -6.17
C LEU A 61 -11.90 25.75 -6.40
N ASP A 62 -11.99 26.55 -5.34
CA ASP A 62 -12.39 27.97 -5.37
C ASP A 62 -11.20 28.92 -5.54
N GLU A 63 -9.95 28.40 -5.55
CA GLU A 63 -8.76 29.23 -5.73
C GLU A 63 -8.76 29.88 -7.11
N ASN A 64 -8.44 31.19 -7.14
CA ASN A 64 -8.36 31.96 -8.38
C ASN A 64 -7.16 31.53 -9.22
N ASP A 65 -7.39 31.42 -10.53
CA ASP A 65 -6.33 31.16 -11.50
C ASP A 65 -5.39 32.37 -11.63
N ARG A 66 -4.23 32.15 -12.24
CA ARG A 66 -3.22 33.18 -12.52
C ARG A 66 -2.85 33.20 -13.99
N TRP A 67 -2.31 34.32 -14.43
CA TRP A 67 -1.61 34.45 -15.70
C TRP A 67 -0.13 34.62 -15.44
N VAL A 68 0.71 33.87 -16.15
CA VAL A 68 2.15 33.85 -15.98
C VAL A 68 2.79 34.31 -17.30
N PHE A 69 3.52 35.40 -17.28
CA PHE A 69 4.29 35.88 -18.42
C PHE A 69 5.73 35.40 -18.30
N PHE A 70 6.20 34.73 -19.34
CA PHE A 70 7.59 34.30 -19.52
C PHE A 70 8.25 35.20 -20.56
N PRO A 71 9.00 36.27 -20.16
CA PRO A 71 9.57 37.26 -21.08
C PRO A 71 10.47 36.63 -22.16
N TRP A 72 11.32 35.66 -21.78
CA TRP A 72 12.24 34.97 -22.69
C TRP A 72 11.52 34.08 -23.74
N ARG A 73 10.25 33.76 -23.52
CA ARG A 73 9.40 33.01 -24.45
C ARG A 73 8.42 33.92 -25.19
N LYS A 74 8.31 35.18 -24.81
CA LYS A 74 7.25 36.08 -25.29
C LYS A 74 5.87 35.44 -25.17
N THR A 75 5.62 34.71 -24.09
CA THR A 75 4.41 33.87 -23.91
C THR A 75 3.77 34.16 -22.54
N VAL A 76 2.45 34.31 -22.55
CA VAL A 76 1.61 34.43 -21.35
C VAL A 76 0.73 33.22 -21.25
N VAL A 77 0.78 32.52 -20.13
CA VAL A 77 0.06 31.22 -19.92
C VAL A 77 -0.89 31.36 -18.74
N ALA A 78 -2.14 30.93 -18.94
CA ALA A 78 -3.10 30.81 -17.85
C ALA A 78 -2.90 29.51 -17.10
N VAL A 79 -2.76 29.59 -15.78
CA VAL A 79 -2.50 28.45 -14.90
C VAL A 79 -3.41 28.48 -13.67
N LEU A 80 -3.59 27.34 -12.99
CA LEU A 80 -4.25 27.27 -11.69
C LEU A 80 -3.54 28.16 -10.66
N GLY A 81 -4.24 28.57 -9.62
CA GLY A 81 -3.64 29.24 -8.47
C GLY A 81 -2.56 28.38 -7.80
N PRO A 82 -1.67 28.96 -6.98
CA PRO A 82 -0.45 28.31 -6.51
C PRO A 82 -0.70 26.98 -5.76
N ASN A 83 -1.73 26.93 -4.92
CA ASN A 83 -2.04 25.73 -4.14
C ASN A 83 -2.66 24.64 -5.01
N SER A 84 -3.61 24.99 -5.86
CA SER A 84 -4.26 24.06 -6.80
C SER A 84 -3.28 23.55 -7.85
N PHE A 85 -2.39 24.41 -8.35
CA PHE A 85 -1.32 24.05 -9.26
C PHE A 85 -0.37 23.02 -8.62
N ARG A 86 0.14 23.32 -7.41
CA ARG A 86 1.03 22.42 -6.68
C ARG A 86 0.34 21.09 -6.39
N HIS A 87 -0.92 21.11 -5.94
CA HIS A 87 -1.67 19.91 -5.60
C HIS A 87 -1.86 18.99 -6.83
N LEU A 88 -2.25 19.54 -7.97
CA LEU A 88 -2.42 18.77 -9.21
C LEU A 88 -1.07 18.27 -9.76
N ARG A 89 -0.06 19.15 -9.82
CA ARG A 89 1.24 18.83 -10.39
C ARG A 89 1.95 17.69 -9.63
N LEU A 90 1.85 17.68 -8.30
CA LEU A 90 2.55 16.72 -7.44
C LEU A 90 1.70 15.49 -7.06
N ASP A 91 0.50 15.35 -7.62
CA ASP A 91 -0.37 14.21 -7.31
C ASP A 91 0.29 12.85 -7.59
N ARG A 92 1.12 12.76 -8.63
CA ARG A 92 1.86 11.53 -8.97
C ARG A 92 3.00 11.18 -8.01
N ASN A 93 3.37 12.09 -7.11
CA ASN A 93 4.33 11.80 -6.04
C ASN A 93 3.70 11.02 -4.89
N ARG A 94 2.39 11.12 -4.71
CA ARG A 94 1.69 10.53 -3.55
C ARG A 94 2.04 9.06 -3.35
N ASN A 95 2.20 8.69 -2.09
CA ASN A 95 2.64 7.37 -1.60
C ASN A 95 4.12 7.04 -1.87
N LYS A 96 4.78 7.71 -2.80
CA LYS A 96 6.25 7.74 -2.90
C LYS A 96 6.84 8.79 -1.95
N ILE A 97 6.16 9.92 -1.84
CA ILE A 97 6.38 11.01 -0.89
C ILE A 97 5.00 11.29 -0.28
N THR A 98 4.85 11.18 1.03
CA THR A 98 3.58 11.51 1.71
C THR A 98 3.33 13.02 1.66
N LEU A 99 2.10 13.46 1.90
CA LEU A 99 1.78 14.89 1.91
C LEU A 99 2.56 15.65 2.99
N ALA A 100 2.74 15.04 4.16
CA ALA A 100 3.53 15.63 5.25
C ALA A 100 5.00 15.79 4.86
N GLU A 101 5.61 14.76 4.29
CA GLU A 101 6.98 14.81 3.76
C GLU A 101 7.12 15.84 2.63
N GLN A 102 6.15 15.89 1.69
CA GLN A 102 6.16 16.85 0.58
C GLN A 102 6.09 18.30 1.08
N ASN A 103 5.36 18.55 2.16
CA ASN A 103 5.29 19.87 2.79
C ASN A 103 6.62 20.19 3.48
N SER A 104 7.16 19.29 4.28
CA SER A 104 8.45 19.44 4.96
C SER A 104 9.60 19.72 3.96
N LEU A 105 9.63 18.95 2.87
CA LEU A 105 10.61 19.14 1.78
C LEU A 105 10.41 20.47 1.05
N GLY A 106 9.14 20.93 0.94
CA GLY A 106 8.78 22.20 0.34
C GLY A 106 9.21 23.45 1.13
N ASP A 107 9.69 23.28 2.36
CA ASP A 107 10.22 24.38 3.19
C ASP A 107 11.74 24.54 3.03
N LEU A 108 12.44 23.58 2.42
CA LEU A 108 13.89 23.60 2.30
C LEU A 108 14.41 24.68 1.35
N THR A 109 15.45 25.38 1.79
CA THR A 109 16.28 26.26 0.96
C THR A 109 17.56 25.53 0.57
N ILE A 110 17.71 25.19 -0.71
CA ILE A 110 18.83 24.42 -1.25
C ILE A 110 19.71 25.28 -2.13
N GLY A 111 21.00 25.39 -1.78
CA GLY A 111 22.01 26.03 -2.60
C GLY A 111 22.66 25.05 -3.55
N ILE A 112 22.87 25.44 -4.81
CA ILE A 112 23.57 24.63 -5.82
C ILE A 112 24.65 25.49 -6.45
N ILE A 113 25.91 25.05 -6.32
CA ILE A 113 27.09 25.73 -6.89
C ILE A 113 27.62 24.89 -8.04
N GLY A 114 27.73 25.47 -9.25
CA GLY A 114 28.14 24.77 -10.46
C GLY A 114 26.94 24.13 -11.17
N LEU A 115 26.61 24.60 -12.38
CA LEU A 115 25.40 24.21 -13.11
C LEU A 115 25.67 23.45 -14.41
N SER A 116 26.84 22.85 -14.53
CA SER A 116 27.09 21.85 -15.55
C SER A 116 26.38 20.52 -15.20
N VAL A 117 26.63 19.99 -14.01
CA VAL A 117 25.91 18.85 -13.42
C VAL A 117 24.73 19.35 -12.57
N GLY A 118 24.94 20.39 -11.78
CA GLY A 118 23.94 20.97 -10.87
C GLY A 118 22.66 21.42 -11.55
N HIS A 119 22.65 21.72 -12.87
CA HIS A 119 21.41 22.02 -13.60
C HIS A 119 20.47 20.81 -13.61
N ALA A 120 20.96 19.60 -13.90
CA ALA A 120 20.14 18.38 -13.87
C ALA A 120 19.61 18.09 -12.45
N ILE A 121 20.42 18.39 -11.44
CA ILE A 121 20.02 18.29 -10.03
C ILE A 121 18.90 19.29 -9.72
N ALA A 122 19.11 20.58 -9.99
CA ALA A 122 18.11 21.64 -9.74
C ALA A 122 16.77 21.33 -10.46
N HIS A 123 16.86 20.88 -11.71
CA HIS A 123 15.71 20.48 -12.50
C HIS A 123 14.97 19.29 -11.87
N THR A 124 15.67 18.27 -11.38
CA THR A 124 15.07 17.09 -10.74
C THR A 124 14.39 17.47 -9.42
N LEU A 125 15.02 18.34 -8.59
CA LEU A 125 14.43 18.83 -7.35
C LEU A 125 13.13 19.61 -7.63
N ALA A 126 13.12 20.45 -8.67
CA ALA A 126 11.93 21.19 -9.10
C ALA A 126 10.82 20.27 -9.64
N LEU A 127 11.16 19.24 -10.44
CA LEU A 127 10.19 18.24 -10.93
C LEU A 127 9.51 17.52 -9.77
N GLU A 128 10.25 17.08 -8.77
CA GLU A 128 9.72 16.39 -7.60
C GLU A 128 9.08 17.35 -6.57
N GLY A 129 9.30 18.69 -6.70
CA GLY A 129 8.78 19.68 -5.76
C GLY A 129 9.32 19.52 -4.34
N ILE A 130 10.57 19.09 -4.20
CA ILE A 130 11.24 18.78 -2.91
C ILE A 130 12.18 19.90 -2.44
N CYS A 131 11.84 21.12 -2.78
CA CYS A 131 12.49 22.36 -2.31
C CYS A 131 11.47 23.50 -2.30
N GLY A 132 11.61 24.42 -1.36
CA GLY A 132 10.83 25.67 -1.32
C GLY A 132 11.55 26.82 -1.99
N THR A 133 12.90 26.84 -1.86
CA THR A 133 13.77 27.83 -2.52
C THR A 133 14.97 27.12 -3.12
N LEU A 134 15.30 27.43 -4.36
CA LEU A 134 16.56 27.07 -5.00
C LEU A 134 17.44 28.30 -5.15
N ARG A 135 18.66 28.22 -4.67
CA ARG A 135 19.67 29.25 -4.84
C ARG A 135 20.78 28.71 -5.74
N LEU A 136 20.95 29.29 -6.94
CA LEU A 136 21.78 28.76 -8.00
C LEU A 136 22.98 29.69 -8.26
N ALA A 137 24.18 29.14 -8.35
CA ALA A 137 25.39 29.93 -8.63
C ALA A 137 26.21 29.31 -9.74
N ASP A 138 26.45 30.07 -10.82
CA ASP A 138 27.36 29.71 -11.92
C ASP A 138 27.70 31.01 -12.70
N PHE A 139 28.94 31.17 -13.10
CA PHE A 139 29.39 32.33 -13.88
C PHE A 139 29.56 32.04 -15.38
N ASP A 140 29.51 30.75 -15.77
CA ASP A 140 29.67 30.34 -17.16
C ASP A 140 28.42 30.56 -17.98
N GLU A 141 28.61 30.67 -19.30
CA GLU A 141 27.56 30.67 -20.31
C GLU A 141 27.34 29.24 -20.89
N ILE A 142 26.17 29.03 -21.48
CA ILE A 142 25.90 27.78 -22.22
C ILE A 142 26.70 27.75 -23.52
N GLU A 143 27.50 26.71 -23.69
CA GLU A 143 28.22 26.38 -24.91
C GLU A 143 27.58 25.20 -25.63
N LEU A 144 27.88 25.05 -26.92
CA LEU A 144 27.38 23.94 -27.73
C LEU A 144 27.83 22.59 -27.16
N SER A 145 29.06 22.51 -26.63
CA SER A 145 29.64 21.32 -25.98
C SER A 145 28.89 20.91 -24.69
N ASN A 146 28.13 21.81 -24.07
CA ASN A 146 27.33 21.52 -22.88
C ASN A 146 26.01 20.81 -23.18
N LEU A 147 25.50 20.90 -24.42
CA LEU A 147 24.20 20.35 -24.80
C LEU A 147 24.16 18.81 -24.84
N ASN A 148 25.30 18.15 -24.64
CA ASN A 148 25.35 16.70 -24.47
C ASN A 148 24.85 16.22 -23.09
N ARG A 149 24.71 17.16 -22.10
CA ARG A 149 24.39 16.81 -20.71
C ARG A 149 23.52 17.83 -19.97
N ILE A 150 23.60 19.13 -20.29
CA ILE A 150 22.79 20.17 -19.64
C ILE A 150 21.38 20.18 -20.26
N PRO A 151 20.29 20.27 -19.48
CA PRO A 151 18.92 20.40 -19.98
C PRO A 151 18.64 21.78 -20.60
N ALA A 152 19.37 22.15 -21.62
CA ALA A 152 19.32 23.42 -22.37
C ALA A 152 19.11 23.15 -23.88
N SER A 153 19.01 24.19 -24.67
CA SER A 153 18.83 24.09 -26.13
C SER A 153 19.77 25.04 -26.88
N ILE A 154 19.83 24.88 -28.19
CA ILE A 154 20.57 25.80 -29.06
C ILE A 154 20.08 27.27 -28.96
N LEU A 155 18.89 27.50 -28.44
CA LEU A 155 18.32 28.82 -28.20
C LEU A 155 18.89 29.50 -26.94
N ASP A 156 19.60 28.75 -26.12
CA ASP A 156 20.18 29.17 -24.85
C ASP A 156 21.70 29.47 -24.97
N LEU A 157 22.31 29.26 -26.15
CA LEU A 157 23.74 29.50 -26.35
C LEU A 157 24.14 30.95 -26.03
N GLY A 158 25.21 31.11 -25.26
CA GLY A 158 25.71 32.38 -24.79
C GLY A 158 24.91 33.01 -23.64
N VAL A 159 23.93 32.29 -23.07
CA VAL A 159 23.20 32.71 -21.87
C VAL A 159 23.85 32.08 -20.65
N ASN A 160 23.95 32.83 -19.55
CA ASN A 160 24.50 32.32 -18.29
C ASN A 160 23.76 31.06 -17.82
N LYS A 161 24.49 30.04 -17.33
CA LYS A 161 23.95 28.76 -16.92
C LYS A 161 22.91 28.86 -15.81
N ALA A 162 23.10 29.76 -14.81
CA ALA A 162 22.15 29.95 -13.73
C ALA A 162 20.83 30.59 -14.23
N VAL A 163 20.92 31.50 -15.20
CA VAL A 163 19.75 32.07 -15.87
C VAL A 163 18.98 31.01 -16.63
N VAL A 164 19.65 30.16 -17.38
CA VAL A 164 18.97 29.07 -18.15
C VAL A 164 18.31 28.10 -17.19
N ALA A 165 18.99 27.68 -16.13
CA ALA A 165 18.41 26.79 -15.11
C ALA A 165 17.17 27.39 -14.46
N ALA A 166 17.24 28.68 -14.04
CA ALA A 166 16.10 29.39 -13.43
C ALA A 166 14.90 29.46 -14.39
N ARG A 167 15.14 29.78 -15.68
CA ARG A 167 14.09 29.82 -16.72
C ARG A 167 13.42 28.43 -16.91
N ARG A 168 14.20 27.35 -16.97
CA ARG A 168 13.66 25.99 -17.10
C ARG A 168 12.83 25.58 -15.89
N ILE A 169 13.29 25.93 -14.69
CA ILE A 169 12.56 25.68 -13.45
C ILE A 169 11.25 26.45 -13.43
N ALA A 170 11.25 27.74 -13.79
CA ALA A 170 10.05 28.55 -13.87
C ALA A 170 9.02 28.04 -14.88
N GLU A 171 9.46 27.42 -15.98
CA GLU A 171 8.59 26.76 -16.97
C GLU A 171 7.96 25.47 -16.45
N ILE A 172 8.53 24.84 -15.39
CA ILE A 172 7.95 23.67 -14.69
C ILE A 172 7.01 24.15 -13.58
N ASP A 173 7.47 25.09 -12.77
CA ASP A 173 6.75 25.63 -11.62
C ASP A 173 7.01 27.14 -11.47
N PRO A 174 6.11 27.98 -11.95
CA PRO A 174 6.30 29.43 -11.88
C PRO A 174 6.19 29.99 -10.46
N TYR A 175 5.72 29.19 -9.51
CA TYR A 175 5.57 29.56 -8.10
C TYR A 175 6.79 29.20 -7.25
N LEU A 176 7.70 28.34 -7.77
CA LEU A 176 8.92 27.98 -7.05
C LEU A 176 9.86 29.18 -6.98
N ARG A 177 10.31 29.48 -5.77
CA ARG A 177 11.27 30.56 -5.55
C ARG A 177 12.66 30.17 -6.03
N VAL A 178 13.20 30.90 -6.99
CA VAL A 178 14.56 30.73 -7.48
C VAL A 178 15.32 32.04 -7.28
N GLU A 179 16.55 31.94 -6.77
CA GLU A 179 17.51 33.03 -6.62
C GLU A 179 18.78 32.63 -7.38
N ILE A 180 19.43 33.57 -8.03
CA ILE A 180 20.65 33.28 -8.81
C ILE A 180 21.80 34.21 -8.45
N ALA A 181 23.01 33.67 -8.51
CA ALA A 181 24.29 34.39 -8.45
C ALA A 181 25.02 34.18 -9.78
N GLU A 182 24.83 35.12 -10.72
CA GLU A 182 25.37 35.01 -12.08
C GLU A 182 26.90 35.14 -12.13
N ASP A 183 27.50 35.80 -11.13
CA ASP A 183 28.95 35.93 -10.96
C ASP A 183 29.59 34.71 -10.24
N GLY A 184 28.79 33.66 -9.95
CA GLY A 184 29.22 32.53 -9.14
C GLY A 184 29.49 32.88 -7.68
N ILE A 185 30.29 32.03 -6.99
CA ILE A 185 30.63 32.20 -5.58
C ILE A 185 32.01 32.90 -5.46
N THR A 186 32.01 34.06 -4.88
CA THR A 186 33.20 34.85 -4.58
C THR A 186 33.32 35.12 -3.07
N GLU A 187 34.44 35.72 -2.62
CA GLU A 187 34.59 36.12 -1.22
C GLU A 187 33.52 37.10 -0.75
N ASN A 188 33.02 37.92 -1.65
CA ASN A 188 32.02 38.95 -1.33
C ASN A 188 30.57 38.40 -1.38
N THR A 189 30.31 37.32 -2.09
CA THR A 189 28.95 36.80 -2.30
C THR A 189 28.64 35.55 -1.47
N ILE A 190 29.68 34.89 -0.90
CA ILE A 190 29.53 33.60 -0.20
C ILE A 190 28.62 33.72 1.03
N ASP A 191 28.76 34.77 1.82
CA ASP A 191 27.95 34.93 3.04
C ASP A 191 26.46 35.13 2.71
N GLU A 192 26.14 35.94 1.71
CA GLU A 192 24.77 36.12 1.23
C GLU A 192 24.21 34.80 0.62
N PHE A 193 25.04 34.08 -0.14
CA PHE A 193 24.62 32.83 -0.73
C PHE A 193 24.27 31.76 0.32
N PHE A 194 25.02 31.71 1.43
CA PHE A 194 24.81 30.71 2.48
C PHE A 194 23.78 31.12 3.55
N ASP A 195 23.32 32.39 3.54
CA ASP A 195 22.34 32.84 4.54
C ASP A 195 21.01 32.10 4.42
N GLY A 196 20.62 31.41 5.49
CA GLY A 196 19.38 30.59 5.55
C GLY A 196 19.34 29.36 4.65
N LEU A 197 20.50 28.83 4.21
CA LEU A 197 20.53 27.53 3.53
C LEU A 197 20.33 26.37 4.52
N ASP A 198 19.50 25.40 4.14
CA ASP A 198 19.34 24.13 4.83
C ASP A 198 20.29 23.06 4.30
N LEU A 199 20.70 23.15 3.02
CA LEU A 199 21.51 22.17 2.33
C LEU A 199 22.32 22.81 1.20
N LEU A 200 23.57 22.39 1.05
CA LEU A 200 24.42 22.71 -0.09
C LEU A 200 24.59 21.49 -1.02
N VAL A 201 24.42 21.70 -2.31
CA VAL A 201 24.88 20.80 -3.38
C VAL A 201 26.05 21.48 -4.09
N GLU A 202 27.23 20.86 -4.11
CA GLU A 202 28.45 21.46 -4.62
C GLU A 202 28.99 20.66 -5.82
N GLU A 203 28.85 21.24 -7.01
CA GLU A 203 29.17 20.63 -8.31
C GLU A 203 30.13 21.49 -9.17
N CYS A 204 30.84 22.46 -8.55
CA CYS A 204 31.72 23.31 -9.30
C CYS A 204 33.05 22.62 -9.67
N ASP A 205 33.71 23.05 -10.73
CA ASP A 205 35.00 22.53 -11.18
C ASP A 205 36.21 23.17 -10.47
N SER A 206 36.00 24.31 -9.83
CA SER A 206 37.07 25.08 -9.18
C SER A 206 37.38 24.54 -7.78
N LEU A 207 38.57 23.97 -7.60
CA LEU A 207 38.97 23.30 -6.36
C LEU A 207 39.00 24.27 -5.16
N ASP A 208 39.44 25.50 -5.34
CA ASP A 208 39.45 26.51 -4.28
C ASP A 208 38.02 26.91 -3.88
N VAL A 209 37.08 26.99 -4.82
CA VAL A 209 35.65 27.22 -4.54
C VAL A 209 35.05 26.01 -3.82
N LYS A 210 35.37 24.78 -4.23
CA LYS A 210 34.96 23.54 -3.58
C LYS A 210 35.33 23.53 -2.08
N VAL A 211 36.59 23.84 -1.75
CA VAL A 211 37.08 23.88 -0.37
C VAL A 211 36.41 25.03 0.39
N ARG A 212 36.36 26.24 -0.18
CA ARG A 212 35.73 27.41 0.43
C ARG A 212 34.25 27.20 0.74
N ALA A 213 33.52 26.59 -0.17
CA ALA A 213 32.11 26.25 0.03
C ALA A 213 31.92 25.30 1.21
N ARG A 214 32.79 24.26 1.35
CA ARG A 214 32.77 23.34 2.49
C ARG A 214 33.18 23.98 3.80
N GLU A 215 34.18 24.87 3.80
CA GLU A 215 34.56 25.65 4.98
C GLU A 215 33.39 26.52 5.47
N ALA A 216 32.70 27.18 4.53
CA ALA A 216 31.52 27.99 4.82
C ALA A 216 30.34 27.16 5.31
N ALA A 217 30.08 26.01 4.70
CA ALA A 217 29.04 25.06 5.10
C ALA A 217 29.31 24.49 6.50
N ARG A 218 30.55 24.04 6.78
CA ARG A 218 30.97 23.49 8.08
C ARG A 218 30.80 24.53 9.20
N SER A 219 31.24 25.77 8.97
CA SER A 219 31.12 26.85 9.97
C SER A 219 29.67 27.19 10.32
N ARG A 220 28.72 26.93 9.40
CA ARG A 220 27.28 27.14 9.56
C ARG A 220 26.50 25.87 9.87
N ARG A 221 27.18 24.74 9.97
CA ARG A 221 26.58 23.41 10.20
C ARG A 221 25.56 23.04 9.12
N ILE A 222 25.88 23.33 7.87
CA ILE A 222 25.05 23.01 6.71
C ILE A 222 25.58 21.70 6.11
N PRO A 223 24.75 20.67 5.88
CA PRO A 223 25.17 19.45 5.19
C PRO A 223 25.53 19.76 3.73
N VAL A 224 26.52 19.03 3.20
CA VAL A 224 26.98 19.15 1.82
C VAL A 224 26.78 17.83 1.10
N LEU A 225 26.21 17.87 -0.09
CA LEU A 225 26.14 16.81 -1.05
C LEU A 225 27.00 17.16 -2.28
N MET A 226 27.67 16.18 -2.84
CA MET A 226 28.38 16.28 -4.13
C MET A 226 28.19 14.98 -4.89
N GLU A 227 28.09 15.07 -6.21
CA GLU A 227 28.04 13.92 -7.09
C GLU A 227 29.12 14.08 -8.19
N THR A 228 29.70 13.00 -8.63
CA THR A 228 30.53 12.98 -9.82
C THR A 228 30.05 11.96 -10.81
N SER A 229 30.03 12.33 -12.08
CA SER A 229 29.48 11.51 -13.16
C SER A 229 30.27 10.19 -13.43
N ASP A 230 31.52 10.07 -12.95
CA ASP A 230 32.25 8.80 -13.11
C ASP A 230 31.80 7.77 -12.08
N ARG A 231 31.11 6.74 -12.54
CA ARG A 231 30.56 5.65 -11.72
C ARG A 231 29.62 6.14 -10.61
N GLY A 232 28.97 7.32 -10.79
CA GLY A 232 27.95 7.85 -9.87
C GLY A 232 28.43 7.98 -8.44
N LEU A 233 29.59 8.62 -8.18
CA LEU A 233 30.09 8.83 -6.82
C LEU A 233 29.24 9.88 -6.10
N LEU A 234 28.46 9.47 -5.10
CA LEU A 234 27.83 10.34 -4.11
C LEU A 234 28.77 10.55 -2.93
N ASP A 235 29.00 11.79 -2.56
CA ASP A 235 29.73 12.24 -1.37
C ASP A 235 28.79 13.03 -0.45
N VAL A 236 28.72 12.67 0.82
CA VAL A 236 27.84 13.27 1.83
C VAL A 236 28.65 13.72 3.03
N GLU A 237 28.62 15.00 3.35
CA GLU A 237 29.26 15.58 4.54
C GLU A 237 28.20 16.21 5.45
N ARG A 238 27.92 15.57 6.59
CA ARG A 238 26.88 15.96 7.57
C ARG A 238 27.46 16.89 8.62
N PHE A 239 27.86 18.09 8.22
CA PHE A 239 28.38 19.11 9.15
C PHE A 239 27.33 19.58 10.18
N ASP A 240 26.06 19.35 9.92
CA ASP A 240 24.97 19.55 10.86
C ASP A 240 25.06 18.60 12.07
N LEU A 241 25.51 17.36 11.85
CA LEU A 241 25.68 16.32 12.88
C LEU A 241 27.14 16.21 13.35
N GLU A 242 28.09 16.45 12.46
CA GLU A 242 29.53 16.28 12.67
C GLU A 242 30.29 17.56 12.33
N PRO A 243 30.14 18.66 13.13
CA PRO A 243 30.69 19.98 12.79
C PRO A 243 32.24 20.03 12.79
N GLU A 244 32.89 19.10 13.48
CA GLU A 244 34.35 19.00 13.51
C GLU A 244 34.94 18.09 12.42
N ARG A 245 34.07 17.52 11.57
CA ARG A 245 34.51 16.66 10.47
C ARG A 245 35.42 17.44 9.51
N PRO A 246 36.60 16.89 9.15
CA PRO A 246 37.43 17.51 8.13
C PRO A 246 36.71 17.58 6.78
N VAL A 247 36.90 18.68 6.04
CA VAL A 247 36.37 18.81 4.68
C VAL A 247 36.90 17.68 3.79
N PHE A 248 36.09 17.21 2.85
CA PHE A 248 36.36 16.02 2.04
C PHE A 248 36.72 14.77 2.88
N HIS A 249 36.13 14.63 4.07
CA HIS A 249 36.41 13.54 5.01
C HIS A 249 37.88 13.44 5.45
N GLY A 250 38.67 14.48 5.21
CA GLY A 250 40.11 14.50 5.53
C GLY A 250 40.99 13.80 4.47
N VAL A 251 40.44 13.33 3.35
CA VAL A 251 41.22 12.66 2.28
C VAL A 251 42.29 13.56 1.66
N LEU A 252 42.07 14.88 1.70
CA LEU A 252 43.01 15.87 1.17
C LEU A 252 44.00 16.42 2.25
N GLY A 253 44.01 15.85 3.46
CA GLY A 253 44.78 16.35 4.57
C GLY A 253 44.29 17.71 5.08
N GLU A 254 45.21 18.49 5.68
CA GLU A 254 44.94 19.88 6.08
C GLU A 254 45.07 20.78 4.85
N ILE A 255 43.94 21.07 4.20
CA ILE A 255 43.84 21.91 3.03
C ILE A 255 42.93 23.11 3.36
N ASP A 256 43.30 24.29 2.88
CA ASP A 256 42.49 25.51 2.93
C ASP A 256 42.33 26.13 1.53
N SER A 257 41.27 26.90 1.34
CA SER A 257 40.95 27.51 0.04
C SER A 257 42.02 28.51 -0.42
N ALA A 258 42.75 29.14 0.50
CA ALA A 258 43.78 30.13 0.16
C ALA A 258 45.02 29.44 -0.45
N SER A 259 45.39 28.27 0.01
CA SER A 259 46.52 27.48 -0.53
C SER A 259 46.34 26.98 -1.95
N LEU A 260 45.06 26.90 -2.40
CA LEU A 260 44.70 26.41 -3.73
C LEU A 260 44.58 27.52 -4.79
N ARG A 261 44.66 28.78 -4.35
CA ARG A 261 44.49 29.94 -5.21
C ARG A 261 45.66 30.06 -6.17
N GLY A 262 45.37 30.15 -7.47
CA GLY A 262 46.37 30.32 -8.51
C GLY A 262 47.17 29.07 -8.90
N LEU A 263 46.82 27.89 -8.36
CA LEU A 263 47.43 26.64 -8.82
C LEU A 263 47.09 26.39 -10.30
N GLY A 264 48.11 26.02 -11.07
CA GLY A 264 47.94 25.59 -12.46
C GLY A 264 47.23 24.22 -12.56
N THR A 265 46.67 23.92 -13.73
CA THR A 265 45.95 22.65 -13.98
C THR A 265 46.79 21.44 -13.57
N ARG A 266 48.08 21.43 -13.89
CA ARG A 266 49.02 20.32 -13.57
C ARG A 266 49.18 20.12 -12.06
N ASP A 267 49.21 21.23 -11.28
CA ASP A 267 49.39 21.15 -9.80
C ASP A 267 48.13 20.71 -9.09
N LYS A 268 46.94 20.87 -9.71
CA LYS A 268 45.65 20.41 -9.21
C LYS A 268 45.44 18.89 -9.42
N ILE A 269 46.09 18.27 -10.39
CA ILE A 269 45.88 16.85 -10.72
C ILE A 269 46.00 15.92 -9.51
N PRO A 270 47.07 15.98 -8.67
CA PRO A 270 47.20 15.09 -7.53
C PRO A 270 46.01 15.24 -6.56
N ILE A 271 45.60 16.47 -6.28
CA ILE A 271 44.51 16.78 -5.36
C ILE A 271 43.16 16.24 -5.87
N VAL A 272 42.90 16.40 -7.17
CA VAL A 272 41.69 15.86 -7.80
C VAL A 272 41.69 14.34 -7.79
N LEU A 273 42.84 13.70 -8.04
CA LEU A 273 42.98 12.24 -8.01
C LEU A 273 42.78 11.69 -6.60
N ASP A 274 43.28 12.36 -5.56
CA ASP A 274 43.05 12.01 -4.17
C ASP A 274 41.58 12.20 -3.80
N GLN A 275 40.93 13.30 -4.23
CA GLN A 275 39.54 13.57 -4.01
C GLN A 275 38.63 12.49 -4.62
N LEU A 276 38.92 12.05 -5.85
CA LEU A 276 38.09 11.10 -6.58
C LEU A 276 38.40 9.63 -6.23
N ASP A 277 39.49 9.36 -5.53
CA ASP A 277 40.11 8.05 -5.36
C ASP A 277 40.51 7.44 -6.72
N ALA A 278 41.74 7.75 -7.16
CA ALA A 278 42.25 7.33 -8.46
C ALA A 278 42.12 5.82 -8.75
N SER A 279 42.19 4.98 -7.69
CA SER A 279 42.06 3.52 -7.80
C SER A 279 40.65 3.06 -8.15
N LEU A 280 39.65 3.89 -7.88
CA LEU A 280 38.23 3.62 -8.09
C LEU A 280 37.65 4.29 -9.34
N LEU A 281 38.44 5.05 -10.09
CA LEU A 281 38.02 5.60 -11.39
C LEU A 281 37.70 4.47 -12.37
N SER A 282 36.72 4.70 -13.24
CA SER A 282 36.50 3.79 -14.38
C SER A 282 37.75 3.76 -15.26
N ALA A 283 38.00 2.61 -15.88
CA ALA A 283 39.13 2.47 -16.82
C ALA A 283 39.08 3.52 -17.96
N ARG A 284 37.87 3.87 -18.41
CA ARG A 284 37.66 4.90 -19.44
C ARG A 284 37.99 6.30 -18.92
N MET A 285 37.57 6.67 -17.72
CA MET A 285 37.89 7.96 -17.11
C MET A 285 39.41 8.04 -16.86
N ALA A 286 40.01 7.04 -16.25
CA ALA A 286 41.43 7.01 -15.96
C ALA A 286 42.28 7.15 -17.25
N ALA A 287 41.92 6.42 -18.32
CA ALA A 287 42.57 6.55 -19.63
C ALA A 287 42.36 7.97 -20.21
N SER A 288 41.16 8.53 -20.11
CA SER A 288 40.84 9.89 -20.59
C SER A 288 41.66 10.95 -19.87
N MET A 289 41.91 10.79 -18.56
CA MET A 289 42.74 11.76 -17.81
C MET A 289 44.20 11.82 -18.30
N VAL A 290 44.71 10.75 -18.89
CA VAL A 290 46.04 10.75 -19.55
C VAL A 290 46.04 11.60 -20.82
N GLU A 291 44.88 11.68 -21.48
CA GLU A 291 44.72 12.33 -22.79
C GLU A 291 44.23 13.80 -22.66
N VAL A 292 43.86 14.27 -21.44
CA VAL A 292 43.42 15.66 -21.21
C VAL A 292 44.53 16.64 -21.59
N SER A 293 44.19 17.67 -22.33
CA SER A 293 45.08 18.70 -22.91
C SER A 293 46.02 18.18 -24.01
N GLU A 294 45.97 16.91 -24.38
CA GLU A 294 46.76 16.33 -25.47
C GLU A 294 45.85 15.98 -26.67
N THR A 295 44.85 15.14 -26.49
CA THR A 295 43.91 14.69 -27.53
C THR A 295 42.46 15.05 -27.23
N ILE A 296 42.13 15.35 -25.98
CA ILE A 296 40.83 15.88 -25.53
C ILE A 296 41.06 17.13 -24.69
N GLU A 297 40.15 18.08 -24.78
CA GLU A 297 40.25 19.36 -24.05
C GLU A 297 40.00 19.20 -22.56
N THR A 298 39.01 18.41 -22.18
CA THR A 298 38.61 18.16 -20.79
C THR A 298 38.14 16.71 -20.63
N TRP A 299 37.90 16.29 -19.38
CA TRP A 299 37.38 14.93 -19.12
C TRP A 299 35.99 14.72 -19.68
N PRO A 300 35.67 13.49 -20.11
CA PRO A 300 34.37 13.15 -20.69
C PRO A 300 33.25 13.17 -19.66
N GLN A 301 32.07 13.61 -20.07
CA GLN A 301 30.83 13.58 -19.30
C GLN A 301 29.69 13.12 -20.23
N LEU A 302 28.85 12.21 -19.74
CA LEU A 302 27.67 11.73 -20.47
C LEU A 302 26.38 12.27 -19.83
N GLY A 303 25.41 12.60 -20.67
CA GLY A 303 24.10 13.07 -20.18
C GLY A 303 23.41 12.05 -19.27
N GLY A 304 23.57 10.75 -19.56
CA GLY A 304 23.02 9.67 -18.71
C GLY A 304 23.57 9.66 -17.29
N ASP A 305 24.89 9.86 -17.15
CA ASP A 305 25.57 9.90 -15.86
C ASP A 305 25.15 11.12 -15.05
N VAL A 306 25.06 12.29 -15.71
CA VAL A 306 24.60 13.55 -15.10
C VAL A 306 23.13 13.45 -14.64
N GLN A 307 22.25 12.77 -15.38
CA GLN A 307 20.88 12.52 -14.97
C GLN A 307 20.80 11.55 -13.78
N LEU A 308 21.66 10.55 -13.74
CA LEU A 308 21.80 9.63 -12.59
C LEU A 308 22.20 10.42 -11.34
N GLY A 309 23.17 11.35 -11.48
CA GLY A 309 23.57 12.28 -10.41
C GLY A 309 22.39 13.09 -9.89
N GLY A 310 21.58 13.65 -10.80
CA GLY A 310 20.35 14.37 -10.43
C GLY A 310 19.38 13.50 -9.63
N ALA A 311 19.16 12.26 -10.03
CA ALA A 311 18.30 11.31 -9.31
C ALA A 311 18.89 10.91 -7.95
N THR A 312 20.21 10.70 -7.87
CA THR A 312 20.93 10.33 -6.65
C THR A 312 20.86 11.43 -5.60
N ILE A 313 21.17 12.68 -5.99
CA ILE A 313 21.08 13.85 -5.10
C ILE A 313 19.61 14.05 -4.64
N ALA A 314 18.64 13.95 -5.54
CA ALA A 314 17.22 14.06 -5.14
C ALA A 314 16.83 12.98 -4.09
N ALA A 315 17.33 11.75 -4.22
CA ALA A 315 17.12 10.71 -3.23
C ALA A 315 17.79 11.04 -1.88
N ALA A 316 18.99 11.62 -1.88
CA ALA A 316 19.68 12.08 -0.69
C ALA A 316 18.93 13.25 -0.02
N VAL A 317 18.47 14.24 -0.80
CA VAL A 317 17.65 15.37 -0.31
C VAL A 317 16.36 14.88 0.35
N ARG A 318 15.65 13.92 -0.25
CA ARG A 318 14.46 13.35 0.38
C ARG A 318 14.78 12.72 1.74
N ARG A 319 15.88 11.97 1.85
CA ARG A 319 16.29 11.37 3.14
C ARG A 319 16.60 12.45 4.19
N LEU A 320 17.35 13.47 3.82
CA LEU A 320 17.70 14.58 4.72
C LEU A 320 16.46 15.35 5.18
N GLY A 321 15.62 15.78 4.25
CA GLY A 321 14.44 16.61 4.54
C GLY A 321 13.31 15.86 5.25
N THR A 322 13.29 14.52 5.22
CA THR A 322 12.34 13.69 5.97
C THR A 322 12.92 13.12 7.27
N GLY A 323 14.18 13.44 7.60
CA GLY A 323 14.85 12.92 8.79
C GLY A 323 15.23 11.44 8.71
N ALA A 324 15.21 10.84 7.52
CA ALA A 324 15.67 9.47 7.32
C ALA A 324 17.19 9.37 7.45
N HIS A 325 17.66 8.21 7.88
CA HIS A 325 19.09 7.99 8.10
C HIS A 325 19.93 8.18 6.82
N LEU A 326 20.84 9.16 6.85
CA LEU A 326 21.87 9.40 5.83
C LEU A 326 23.14 9.86 6.54
N PRO A 327 24.14 8.99 6.76
CA PRO A 327 25.38 9.33 7.42
C PRO A 327 26.35 10.06 6.47
N SER A 328 27.39 10.69 7.02
CA SER A 328 28.53 11.12 6.22
C SER A 328 29.24 9.92 5.60
N GLY A 329 29.70 10.09 4.36
CA GLY A 329 30.44 9.03 3.65
C GLY A 329 30.30 9.11 2.15
N ARG A 330 30.82 8.10 1.47
CA ARG A 330 30.85 8.00 0.01
C ARG A 330 30.27 6.68 -0.47
N ILE A 331 29.57 6.71 -1.59
CA ILE A 331 29.09 5.50 -2.29
C ILE A 331 29.14 5.73 -3.79
N ARG A 332 29.40 4.67 -4.57
CA ARG A 332 29.28 4.68 -6.01
C ARG A 332 28.03 3.93 -6.46
N ILE A 333 27.27 4.56 -7.33
CA ILE A 333 26.06 3.99 -7.96
C ILE A 333 26.38 3.70 -9.42
N ASP A 334 27.16 2.65 -9.61
CA ASP A 334 27.69 2.24 -10.90
C ASP A 334 26.68 1.39 -11.67
N LEU A 335 26.10 1.96 -12.74
CA LEU A 335 25.08 1.27 -13.55
C LEU A 335 25.67 0.06 -14.28
N ASP A 336 26.90 0.12 -14.77
CA ASP A 336 27.52 -1.00 -15.50
C ASP A 336 27.65 -2.23 -14.59
N THR A 337 28.09 -2.04 -13.35
CA THR A 337 28.13 -3.11 -12.35
C THR A 337 26.76 -3.77 -12.13
N HIS A 338 25.66 -2.98 -12.13
CA HIS A 338 24.31 -3.51 -11.97
C HIS A 338 23.81 -4.20 -13.24
N LEU A 339 24.15 -3.69 -14.41
CA LEU A 339 23.80 -4.32 -15.69
C LEU A 339 24.52 -5.65 -15.90
N ASP A 340 25.78 -5.76 -15.46
CA ASP A 340 26.53 -7.03 -15.48
C ASP A 340 25.93 -8.11 -14.57
N ALA A 341 25.15 -7.72 -13.58
CA ALA A 341 24.48 -8.61 -12.62
C ALA A 341 23.07 -9.04 -13.05
N LEU A 342 22.65 -8.81 -14.30
CA LEU A 342 21.33 -9.21 -14.79
C LEU A 342 21.13 -10.72 -14.71
N VAL A 343 19.99 -11.13 -14.14
CA VAL A 343 19.56 -12.51 -14.06
C VAL A 343 18.21 -12.70 -14.76
N PRO A 344 17.93 -13.88 -15.36
CA PRO A 344 16.61 -14.15 -15.93
C PRO A 344 15.52 -14.03 -14.88
N PRO A 345 14.34 -13.45 -15.21
CA PRO A 345 13.23 -13.39 -14.28
C PRO A 345 12.70 -14.80 -13.97
N ASN A 346 12.28 -15.01 -12.73
CA ASN A 346 11.59 -16.25 -12.37
C ASN A 346 10.23 -16.30 -13.11
N PRO A 347 9.90 -17.44 -13.77
CA PRO A 347 8.58 -17.58 -14.40
C PRO A 347 7.48 -17.49 -13.34
N THR A 348 6.48 -16.63 -13.58
CA THR A 348 5.33 -16.51 -12.72
C THR A 348 4.58 -17.84 -12.69
N ARG A 349 4.42 -18.49 -11.52
CA ARG A 349 3.55 -19.63 -11.36
C ARG A 349 2.10 -19.18 -11.57
N ARG A 350 1.53 -19.43 -12.75
CA ARG A 350 0.08 -19.34 -12.91
C ARG A 350 -0.55 -20.46 -12.10
N VAL A 351 -1.58 -20.12 -11.32
CA VAL A 351 -2.41 -21.12 -10.63
C VAL A 351 -3.03 -21.99 -11.72
N GLN A 352 -2.51 -23.21 -11.90
CA GLN A 352 -3.18 -24.19 -12.76
C GLN A 352 -4.44 -24.65 -12.02
N GLU A 353 -5.57 -24.67 -12.71
CA GLU A 353 -6.78 -25.32 -12.20
C GLU A 353 -6.44 -26.75 -11.79
N THR A 354 -6.37 -26.98 -10.50
CA THR A 354 -6.24 -28.34 -9.98
C THR A 354 -7.52 -29.09 -10.31
N SER A 355 -7.41 -30.20 -11.02
CA SER A 355 -8.52 -31.09 -11.31
C SER A 355 -9.25 -31.43 -10.02
N VAL A 356 -10.55 -31.12 -10.01
CA VAL A 356 -11.48 -31.37 -8.93
C VAL A 356 -11.51 -32.88 -8.65
N ASP A 357 -10.98 -33.30 -7.51
CA ASP A 357 -11.26 -34.62 -6.96
C ASP A 357 -12.72 -34.61 -6.52
N THR A 358 -13.57 -35.14 -7.34
CA THR A 358 -15.01 -35.18 -7.09
C THR A 358 -15.29 -36.08 -5.89
N ALA A 359 -15.91 -35.51 -4.86
CA ALA A 359 -16.34 -36.15 -3.63
C ALA A 359 -17.36 -37.29 -3.82
N VAL A 360 -17.38 -37.92 -4.98
CA VAL A 360 -18.29 -39.01 -5.35
C VAL A 360 -17.96 -40.33 -4.62
N ASP A 361 -16.73 -40.50 -4.13
CA ASP A 361 -16.30 -41.79 -3.54
C ASP A 361 -16.59 -41.98 -2.04
N ALA A 362 -16.89 -40.89 -1.28
CA ALA A 362 -17.20 -41.06 0.16
C ALA A 362 -18.51 -41.83 0.44
N ARG A 363 -19.45 -41.84 -0.51
CA ARG A 363 -20.70 -42.64 -0.40
C ARG A 363 -20.47 -44.13 -0.53
N ARG A 364 -19.40 -44.57 -1.20
CA ARG A 364 -19.07 -45.99 -1.42
C ARG A 364 -18.11 -46.54 -0.38
N ALA A 365 -17.39 -45.73 0.36
CA ALA A 365 -16.32 -46.16 1.27
C ALA A 365 -16.80 -46.55 2.69
N CYS A 366 -17.94 -46.01 3.19
CA CYS A 366 -18.42 -46.30 4.53
C CYS A 366 -19.45 -47.45 4.53
N VAL A 367 -18.96 -48.67 4.70
CA VAL A 367 -19.79 -49.88 4.96
C VAL A 367 -20.20 -49.91 6.44
N ASP A 368 -19.42 -49.31 7.34
CA ASP A 368 -19.68 -49.23 8.77
C ASP A 368 -20.61 -48.05 9.10
N PRO A 369 -21.82 -48.33 9.69
CA PRO A 369 -22.76 -47.30 10.11
C PRO A 369 -22.20 -46.29 11.11
N ASP A 370 -21.31 -46.68 11.99
CA ASP A 370 -20.68 -45.81 12.99
C ASP A 370 -19.62 -44.90 12.35
N ALA A 371 -18.90 -45.43 11.36
CA ALA A 371 -17.98 -44.62 10.55
C ALA A 371 -18.70 -43.51 9.80
N LEU A 372 -19.96 -43.72 9.37
CA LEU A 372 -20.77 -42.71 8.72
C LEU A 372 -21.13 -41.53 9.66
N VAL A 373 -21.35 -41.78 10.97
CA VAL A 373 -21.60 -40.75 11.99
C VAL A 373 -20.39 -39.82 12.12
N LEU A 374 -19.18 -40.41 12.21
CA LEU A 374 -17.94 -39.65 12.31
C LEU A 374 -17.59 -38.93 11.02
N GLU A 375 -17.83 -39.54 9.86
CA GLU A 375 -17.62 -38.93 8.56
C GLU A 375 -18.51 -37.69 8.36
N ALA A 376 -19.77 -37.74 8.76
CA ALA A 376 -20.68 -36.61 8.70
C ALA A 376 -20.24 -35.52 9.66
N ALA A 377 -19.84 -35.83 10.89
CA ALA A 377 -19.31 -34.87 11.85
C ALA A 377 -18.09 -34.15 11.29
N ARG A 378 -17.14 -34.85 10.70
CA ARG A 378 -15.92 -34.31 10.10
C ARG A 378 -16.19 -33.34 8.95
N ARG A 379 -17.32 -33.46 8.24
CA ARG A 379 -17.70 -32.56 7.14
C ARG A 379 -18.25 -31.22 7.58
N ALA A 380 -18.41 -30.98 8.87
CA ALA A 380 -18.86 -29.73 9.40
C ALA A 380 -17.97 -28.53 8.96
N PRO A 381 -18.52 -27.32 8.91
CA PRO A 381 -17.74 -26.12 8.62
C PRO A 381 -16.92 -25.68 9.84
N SER A 382 -15.81 -25.00 9.58
CA SER A 382 -15.04 -24.31 10.60
C SER A 382 -14.33 -23.08 10.03
N GLY A 383 -14.02 -22.10 10.86
CA GLY A 383 -13.26 -20.93 10.47
C GLY A 383 -11.92 -21.33 9.86
N GLY A 384 -11.57 -20.78 8.69
CA GLY A 384 -10.35 -21.13 7.98
C GLY A 384 -10.18 -22.62 7.64
N ASN A 385 -11.24 -23.44 7.73
CA ASN A 385 -11.17 -24.90 7.64
C ASN A 385 -10.16 -25.49 8.66
N SER A 386 -10.06 -24.89 9.84
CA SER A 386 -9.12 -25.28 10.90
C SER A 386 -9.44 -26.62 11.53
N GLN A 387 -10.72 -27.06 11.46
CA GLN A 387 -11.24 -28.31 12.02
C GLN A 387 -10.89 -28.46 13.51
N PRO A 388 -11.39 -27.52 14.37
CA PRO A 388 -10.98 -27.37 15.77
C PRO A 388 -11.70 -28.37 16.68
N TRP A 389 -11.67 -29.64 16.34
CA TRP A 389 -12.30 -30.71 17.09
C TRP A 389 -11.45 -31.96 17.16
N THR A 390 -11.69 -32.72 18.24
CA THR A 390 -11.28 -34.12 18.39
C THR A 390 -12.52 -35.00 18.48
N PHE A 391 -12.40 -36.20 17.97
CA PHE A 391 -13.41 -37.22 18.08
C PHE A 391 -12.88 -38.37 18.94
N THR A 392 -13.61 -38.74 20.00
CA THR A 392 -13.35 -39.93 20.77
C THR A 392 -14.59 -40.81 20.79
N ARG A 393 -14.38 -42.12 20.79
CA ARG A 393 -15.48 -43.07 20.91
C ARG A 393 -15.22 -44.01 22.09
N ASP A 394 -16.21 -44.08 22.98
CA ASP A 394 -16.20 -44.99 24.09
C ASP A 394 -17.50 -45.82 24.07
N GLY A 395 -17.38 -47.06 23.62
CA GLY A 395 -18.53 -47.95 23.42
C GLY A 395 -19.55 -47.34 22.43
N ARG A 396 -20.71 -46.90 22.96
CA ARG A 396 -21.80 -46.28 22.19
C ARG A 396 -21.82 -44.75 22.26
N THR A 397 -20.90 -44.17 22.98
CA THR A 397 -20.83 -42.73 23.13
C THR A 397 -19.77 -42.13 22.19
N VAL A 398 -20.17 -41.20 21.38
CA VAL A 398 -19.29 -40.39 20.53
C VAL A 398 -19.15 -39.00 21.21
N ARG A 399 -17.91 -38.60 21.54
CA ARG A 399 -17.60 -37.29 22.06
C ARG A 399 -16.96 -36.45 20.98
N ILE A 400 -17.42 -35.21 20.86
CA ILE A 400 -16.88 -34.20 19.96
C ILE A 400 -16.46 -33.01 20.84
N GLU A 401 -15.14 -32.78 20.96
CA GLU A 401 -14.58 -31.80 21.88
C GLU A 401 -13.75 -30.75 21.15
N VAL A 402 -13.68 -29.52 21.70
CA VAL A 402 -12.88 -28.44 21.17
C VAL A 402 -11.40 -28.76 21.29
N ASP A 403 -10.70 -28.77 20.16
CA ASP A 403 -9.23 -28.79 20.10
C ASP A 403 -8.69 -27.36 20.09
N ARG A 404 -8.27 -26.90 21.26
CA ARG A 404 -7.76 -25.51 21.45
C ARG A 404 -6.44 -25.23 20.73
N SER A 405 -5.76 -26.25 20.22
CA SER A 405 -4.53 -26.08 19.43
C SER A 405 -4.80 -25.66 17.98
N ARG A 406 -6.04 -25.78 17.52
CA ARG A 406 -6.46 -25.53 16.12
C ARG A 406 -7.38 -24.34 16.02
N THR A 407 -6.96 -23.21 16.56
CA THR A 407 -7.73 -21.96 16.56
C THR A 407 -6.96 -20.82 15.90
N SER A 408 -7.60 -19.66 15.75
CA SER A 408 -7.00 -18.42 15.27
C SER A 408 -7.18 -17.29 16.29
N THR A 409 -6.47 -16.18 16.13
CA THR A 409 -6.60 -15.02 17.01
C THR A 409 -7.96 -14.32 16.92
N LEU A 410 -8.74 -14.55 15.86
CA LEU A 410 -10.14 -14.09 15.76
C LEU A 410 -11.10 -14.85 16.66
N ASP A 411 -10.75 -16.06 17.08
CA ASP A 411 -11.59 -16.95 17.86
C ASP A 411 -11.49 -16.65 19.37
N ILE A 412 -11.96 -15.49 19.75
CA ILE A 412 -11.92 -15.04 21.14
C ILE A 412 -12.67 -16.03 22.04
N ALA A 413 -11.98 -16.48 23.09
CA ALA A 413 -12.49 -17.45 24.08
C ALA A 413 -13.01 -18.77 23.45
N PHE A 414 -12.47 -19.16 22.30
CA PHE A 414 -12.84 -20.37 21.55
C PHE A 414 -14.33 -20.42 21.12
N ARG A 415 -15.00 -19.25 21.03
CA ARG A 415 -16.42 -19.17 20.69
C ARG A 415 -16.72 -19.68 19.28
N GLY A 416 -15.85 -19.36 18.30
CA GLY A 416 -15.94 -19.88 16.95
C GLY A 416 -15.64 -21.39 16.86
N SER A 417 -14.72 -21.91 17.67
CA SER A 417 -14.45 -23.33 17.80
C SER A 417 -15.66 -24.06 18.39
N CYS A 418 -16.33 -23.48 19.39
CA CYS A 418 -17.58 -24.02 19.94
C CYS A 418 -18.69 -24.09 18.87
N VAL A 419 -18.83 -23.08 18.03
CA VAL A 419 -19.76 -23.11 16.89
C VAL A 419 -19.40 -24.24 15.91
N ALA A 420 -18.14 -24.45 15.59
CA ALA A 420 -17.70 -25.53 14.72
C ALA A 420 -17.99 -26.91 15.32
N VAL A 421 -17.75 -27.12 16.62
CA VAL A 421 -18.10 -28.37 17.34
C VAL A 421 -19.60 -28.58 17.32
N GLY A 422 -20.41 -27.54 17.51
CA GLY A 422 -21.88 -27.64 17.41
C GLY A 422 -22.33 -28.07 16.01
N ALA A 423 -21.73 -27.52 14.95
CA ALA A 423 -22.02 -27.95 13.58
C ALA A 423 -21.67 -29.45 13.35
N ALA A 424 -20.52 -29.91 13.89
CA ALA A 424 -20.13 -31.29 13.82
C ALA A 424 -21.10 -32.22 14.58
N ALA A 425 -21.57 -31.76 15.74
CA ALA A 425 -22.58 -32.51 16.54
C ALA A 425 -23.93 -32.60 15.83
N PHE A 426 -24.36 -31.51 15.15
CA PHE A 426 -25.57 -31.55 14.32
C PHE A 426 -25.47 -32.63 13.24
N ASN A 427 -24.37 -32.63 12.47
CA ASN A 427 -24.15 -33.60 11.41
C ASN A 427 -24.14 -35.06 11.92
N ALA A 428 -23.47 -35.32 13.04
CA ALA A 428 -23.46 -36.64 13.68
C ALA A 428 -24.88 -37.08 14.10
N ARG A 429 -25.64 -36.16 14.71
CA ARG A 429 -27.04 -36.41 15.14
C ARG A 429 -27.96 -36.72 13.96
N VAL A 430 -27.82 -35.99 12.85
CA VAL A 430 -28.61 -36.28 11.63
C VAL A 430 -28.42 -37.72 11.18
N VAL A 431 -27.16 -38.21 11.13
CA VAL A 431 -26.88 -39.60 10.74
C VAL A 431 -27.40 -40.60 11.77
N ALA A 432 -27.14 -40.38 13.06
CA ALA A 432 -27.61 -41.26 14.13
C ALA A 432 -29.15 -41.33 14.15
N THR A 433 -29.84 -40.23 13.92
CA THR A 433 -31.30 -40.17 13.81
C THR A 433 -31.80 -40.93 12.59
N ALA A 434 -31.18 -40.71 11.42
CA ALA A 434 -31.55 -41.41 10.18
C ALA A 434 -31.33 -42.92 10.28
N GLN A 435 -30.38 -43.38 11.10
CA GLN A 435 -30.14 -44.81 11.41
C GLN A 435 -31.08 -45.36 12.50
N GLY A 436 -31.95 -44.54 13.10
CA GLY A 436 -32.79 -44.94 14.23
C GLY A 436 -32.00 -45.24 15.52
N ARG A 437 -30.81 -44.69 15.66
CA ARG A 437 -29.87 -44.98 16.76
C ARG A 437 -29.61 -43.80 17.71
N LEU A 438 -30.12 -42.62 17.47
CA LEU A 438 -29.94 -41.53 18.40
C LEU A 438 -30.70 -41.79 19.69
N ASP A 439 -29.99 -41.94 20.82
CA ASP A 439 -30.57 -42.11 22.15
C ASP A 439 -30.59 -40.77 22.91
N ARG A 440 -29.42 -40.17 23.09
CA ARG A 440 -29.28 -38.91 23.84
C ARG A 440 -28.18 -38.05 23.28
N THR A 441 -28.34 -36.71 23.47
CA THR A 441 -27.30 -35.71 23.21
C THR A 441 -27.12 -34.82 24.42
N ASP A 442 -25.93 -34.77 24.98
CA ASP A 442 -25.57 -33.92 26.13
C ASP A 442 -24.60 -32.84 25.69
N TYR A 443 -24.91 -31.60 26.03
CA TYR A 443 -24.12 -30.43 25.70
C TYR A 443 -23.35 -29.99 26.94
N GLY A 444 -22.04 -29.81 26.82
CA GLY A 444 -21.14 -29.38 27.88
C GLY A 444 -20.31 -28.17 27.51
N GLU A 445 -19.48 -27.67 28.45
CA GLU A 445 -18.63 -26.50 28.24
C GLU A 445 -17.51 -26.74 27.21
N ASN A 446 -17.07 -27.99 27.03
CA ASN A 446 -15.93 -28.31 26.14
C ASN A 446 -16.36 -29.05 24.87
N GLY A 447 -17.60 -29.49 24.75
CA GLY A 447 -18.04 -30.29 23.61
C GLY A 447 -19.40 -30.90 23.78
N VAL A 448 -19.66 -31.93 22.98
CA VAL A 448 -20.95 -32.64 22.92
C VAL A 448 -20.71 -34.13 23.03
N GLU A 449 -21.55 -34.82 23.82
CA GLU A 449 -21.64 -36.28 23.89
C GLU A 449 -22.91 -36.78 23.20
N ILE A 450 -22.76 -37.72 22.25
CA ILE A 450 -23.87 -38.32 21.53
C ILE A 450 -23.88 -39.83 21.86
N THR A 451 -24.93 -40.24 22.56
CA THR A 451 -25.13 -41.68 22.89
C THR A 451 -25.97 -42.35 21.82
N LEU A 452 -25.45 -43.43 21.27
CA LEU A 452 -26.14 -44.28 20.30
C LEU A 452 -26.92 -45.42 20.96
N GLY A 453 -28.12 -45.64 20.51
CA GLY A 453 -28.98 -46.71 21.00
C GLY A 453 -28.38 -48.13 20.78
N ALA A 454 -28.85 -49.11 21.54
CA ALA A 454 -28.37 -50.51 21.51
C ALA A 454 -28.86 -51.30 20.30
N GLY A 455 -29.82 -50.78 19.50
CA GLY A 455 -30.38 -51.48 18.36
C GLY A 455 -29.47 -51.47 17.13
N ASP A 456 -29.70 -52.41 16.23
CA ASP A 456 -29.04 -52.44 14.93
C ASP A 456 -29.43 -51.23 14.09
N PRO A 457 -28.51 -50.71 13.26
CA PRO A 457 -28.81 -49.59 12.37
C PRO A 457 -29.98 -49.91 11.43
N GLN A 458 -30.98 -49.03 11.40
CA GLN A 458 -32.09 -49.14 10.48
C GLN A 458 -31.67 -48.64 9.07
N PRO A 459 -32.25 -49.25 8.00
CA PRO A 459 -32.06 -48.66 6.66
C PRO A 459 -32.54 -47.21 6.59
N ILE A 460 -31.70 -46.32 6.09
CA ILE A 460 -32.02 -44.91 5.95
C ILE A 460 -33.04 -44.74 4.81
N THR A 461 -34.29 -44.45 5.14
CA THR A 461 -35.38 -44.28 4.19
C THR A 461 -35.56 -42.80 3.74
N ASP A 462 -35.40 -41.86 4.67
CA ASP A 462 -35.33 -40.44 4.36
C ASP A 462 -33.87 -39.97 4.32
N ARG A 463 -33.37 -39.72 3.14
CA ARG A 463 -31.99 -39.32 2.91
C ARG A 463 -31.82 -37.80 2.72
N ARG A 464 -32.91 -37.05 2.64
CA ARG A 464 -32.84 -35.62 2.24
C ARG A 464 -31.87 -34.81 3.11
N LEU A 465 -32.04 -34.88 4.43
CA LEU A 465 -31.19 -34.14 5.37
C LEU A 465 -29.77 -34.71 5.42
N LEU A 466 -29.61 -36.05 5.34
CA LEU A 466 -28.33 -36.74 5.26
C LEU A 466 -27.54 -36.31 4.01
N ASP A 467 -28.19 -36.32 2.84
CA ASP A 467 -27.57 -35.88 1.59
C ASP A 467 -27.18 -34.41 1.68
N GLY A 468 -28.03 -33.55 2.27
CA GLY A 468 -27.71 -32.14 2.54
C GLY A 468 -26.47 -31.95 3.39
N VAL A 469 -26.31 -32.70 4.49
CA VAL A 469 -25.11 -32.68 5.34
C VAL A 469 -23.86 -33.11 4.58
N LEU A 470 -23.96 -34.15 3.76
CA LEU A 470 -22.82 -34.68 3.01
C LEU A 470 -22.44 -33.84 1.77
N GLU A 471 -23.40 -33.14 1.18
CA GLU A 471 -23.21 -32.31 -0.05
C GLU A 471 -23.02 -30.84 0.20
N ARG A 472 -23.33 -30.36 1.41
CA ARG A 472 -23.13 -28.94 1.78
C ARG A 472 -21.68 -28.52 1.56
N CYS A 473 -21.52 -27.39 0.91
CA CYS A 473 -20.21 -26.77 0.66
C CYS A 473 -20.27 -25.24 0.85
N THR A 474 -19.12 -24.62 0.97
CA THR A 474 -18.99 -23.15 0.94
C THR A 474 -18.96 -22.70 -0.50
N ASN A 475 -19.83 -21.77 -0.87
CA ASN A 475 -19.81 -21.14 -2.18
C ASN A 475 -19.59 -19.62 -2.02
N ARG A 476 -18.45 -19.12 -2.54
CA ARG A 476 -18.01 -17.73 -2.42
C ARG A 476 -18.28 -16.90 -3.67
N GLU A 477 -18.90 -17.47 -4.69
CA GLU A 477 -19.22 -16.74 -5.93
C GLU A 477 -20.15 -15.55 -5.66
N LEU A 478 -20.06 -14.53 -6.50
CA LEU A 478 -21.01 -13.41 -6.47
C LEU A 478 -22.42 -13.90 -6.78
N GLY A 479 -23.39 -13.41 -6.03
CA GLY A 479 -24.79 -13.71 -6.27
C GLY A 479 -25.41 -12.84 -7.37
N THR A 480 -26.62 -13.17 -7.76
CA THR A 480 -27.39 -12.40 -8.74
C THR A 480 -28.17 -11.21 -8.12
N GLY A 481 -28.18 -11.10 -6.78
CA GLY A 481 -29.02 -10.12 -6.07
C GLY A 481 -30.53 -10.44 -6.12
N ALA A 482 -30.91 -11.63 -6.57
CA ALA A 482 -32.32 -12.03 -6.60
C ALA A 482 -32.90 -12.07 -5.17
N PRO A 483 -34.10 -11.56 -4.92
CA PRO A 483 -34.71 -11.55 -3.59
C PRO A 483 -34.93 -12.99 -3.07
N LEU A 484 -34.85 -13.14 -1.74
CA LEU A 484 -35.13 -14.41 -1.08
C LEU A 484 -36.64 -14.69 -1.04
N ASP A 485 -37.05 -15.90 -1.46
CA ASP A 485 -38.45 -16.32 -1.39
C ASP A 485 -38.93 -16.46 0.05
N ALA A 486 -40.17 -16.07 0.32
CA ALA A 486 -40.74 -16.03 1.68
C ALA A 486 -40.83 -17.42 2.34
N ASP A 487 -41.11 -18.47 1.55
CA ASP A 487 -41.16 -19.86 2.05
C ASP A 487 -39.75 -20.36 2.41
N ILE A 488 -38.72 -19.98 1.64
CA ILE A 488 -37.34 -20.29 1.98
C ILE A 488 -36.93 -19.55 3.27
N ALA A 489 -37.32 -18.28 3.41
CA ALA A 489 -37.06 -17.51 4.62
C ALA A 489 -37.70 -18.15 5.86
N ALA A 490 -38.95 -18.66 5.73
CA ALA A 490 -39.63 -19.37 6.79
C ALA A 490 -38.94 -20.69 7.16
N ASP A 491 -38.49 -21.49 6.16
CA ASP A 491 -37.74 -22.72 6.41
C ASP A 491 -36.42 -22.46 7.16
N ILE A 492 -35.69 -21.40 6.78
CA ILE A 492 -34.44 -20.99 7.44
C ILE A 492 -34.70 -20.59 8.90
N ALA A 493 -35.75 -19.82 9.15
CA ALA A 493 -36.14 -19.42 10.51
C ALA A 493 -36.53 -20.64 11.37
N ALA A 494 -37.30 -21.58 10.79
CA ALA A 494 -37.67 -22.82 11.47
C ALA A 494 -36.46 -23.70 11.76
N ALA A 495 -35.51 -23.81 10.86
CA ALA A 495 -34.28 -24.58 11.05
C ALA A 495 -33.44 -24.04 12.22
N ALA A 496 -33.31 -22.73 12.39
CA ALA A 496 -32.62 -22.14 13.52
C ALA A 496 -33.37 -22.38 14.84
N ALA A 497 -34.71 -22.22 14.83
CA ALA A 497 -35.55 -22.41 16.01
C ALA A 497 -35.55 -23.84 16.52
N ALA A 498 -35.46 -24.86 15.62
CA ALA A 498 -35.38 -26.26 15.97
C ALA A 498 -34.15 -26.60 16.83
N GLU A 499 -33.09 -25.81 16.77
CA GLU A 499 -31.87 -25.98 17.55
C GLU A 499 -31.74 -24.95 18.71
N GLY A 500 -32.82 -24.22 19.04
CA GLY A 500 -32.85 -23.25 20.14
C GLY A 500 -32.19 -21.91 19.83
N GLY A 501 -31.92 -21.64 18.56
CA GLY A 501 -31.46 -20.33 18.06
C GLY A 501 -32.58 -19.57 17.35
N ARG A 502 -32.27 -18.37 16.84
CA ARG A 502 -33.11 -17.65 15.88
C ARG A 502 -32.27 -17.17 14.69
N ALA A 503 -32.83 -17.19 13.51
CA ALA A 503 -32.20 -16.59 12.34
C ALA A 503 -32.79 -15.21 12.10
N VAL A 504 -31.96 -14.16 12.16
CA VAL A 504 -32.31 -12.79 11.74
C VAL A 504 -31.96 -12.70 10.26
N LEU A 505 -32.94 -12.40 9.43
CA LEU A 505 -32.78 -12.30 7.98
C LEU A 505 -32.77 -10.82 7.55
N LEU A 506 -31.65 -10.36 7.01
CA LEU A 506 -31.55 -9.07 6.36
C LEU A 506 -31.81 -9.30 4.86
N THR A 507 -32.97 -8.84 4.37
CA THR A 507 -33.46 -9.11 3.01
C THR A 507 -33.74 -7.85 2.19
N THR A 508 -33.80 -6.67 2.85
CA THR A 508 -34.05 -5.41 2.13
C THR A 508 -32.72 -4.81 1.63
N PRO A 509 -32.72 -4.12 0.48
CA PRO A 509 -31.53 -3.47 -0.04
C PRO A 509 -30.82 -2.56 0.97
N GLU A 510 -31.59 -1.84 1.79
CA GLU A 510 -31.08 -0.92 2.80
C GLU A 510 -30.38 -1.66 3.94
N SER A 511 -30.99 -2.76 4.43
CA SER A 511 -30.39 -3.58 5.50
C SER A 511 -29.14 -4.33 5.01
N ILE A 512 -29.17 -4.84 3.79
CA ILE A 512 -28.00 -5.48 3.16
C ILE A 512 -26.88 -4.47 2.95
N ALA A 513 -27.16 -3.25 2.47
CA ALA A 513 -26.16 -2.21 2.27
C ALA A 513 -25.54 -1.76 3.62
N ALA A 514 -26.36 -1.57 4.65
CA ALA A 514 -25.88 -1.20 5.98
C ALA A 514 -24.97 -2.31 6.57
N ALA A 515 -25.32 -3.58 6.38
CA ALA A 515 -24.48 -4.70 6.78
C ALA A 515 -23.18 -4.77 5.95
N ALA A 516 -23.25 -4.53 4.64
CA ALA A 516 -22.10 -4.53 3.75
C ALA A 516 -21.04 -3.52 4.20
N ASP A 517 -21.45 -2.30 4.56
CA ASP A 517 -20.54 -1.25 5.03
C ASP A 517 -19.87 -1.63 6.36
N VAL A 518 -20.60 -2.25 7.29
CA VAL A 518 -20.05 -2.71 8.57
C VAL A 518 -19.07 -3.87 8.38
N LEU A 519 -19.44 -4.86 7.54
CA LEU A 519 -18.61 -6.03 7.29
C LEU A 519 -17.36 -5.69 6.51
N ALA A 520 -17.45 -4.80 5.52
CA ALA A 520 -16.29 -4.30 4.78
C ALA A 520 -15.30 -3.53 5.66
N ALA A 521 -15.81 -2.68 6.56
CA ALA A 521 -14.96 -1.95 7.52
C ALA A 521 -14.25 -2.91 8.50
N ALA A 522 -14.92 -3.96 8.95
CA ALA A 522 -14.31 -4.99 9.80
C ALA A 522 -13.23 -5.80 9.05
N ASP A 523 -13.47 -6.09 7.77
CA ASP A 523 -12.49 -6.78 6.92
C ASP A 523 -11.25 -5.92 6.67
N ARG A 524 -11.41 -4.62 6.38
CA ARG A 524 -10.28 -3.67 6.31
C ARG A 524 -9.42 -3.70 7.58
N ILE A 525 -10.04 -3.70 8.76
CA ILE A 525 -9.30 -3.78 10.03
C ILE A 525 -8.54 -5.10 10.17
N ARG A 526 -9.11 -6.21 9.69
CA ARG A 526 -8.45 -7.51 9.68
C ARG A 526 -7.16 -7.49 8.85
N TYR A 527 -7.17 -6.85 7.67
CA TYR A 527 -5.97 -6.66 6.84
C TYR A 527 -4.93 -5.77 7.52
N LEU A 528 -5.35 -4.68 8.17
CA LEU A 528 -4.46 -3.68 8.77
C LEU A 528 -3.92 -4.07 10.15
N THR A 529 -4.40 -5.16 10.75
CA THR A 529 -3.91 -5.64 12.05
C THR A 529 -2.91 -6.77 11.83
N PRO A 530 -1.61 -6.61 12.17
CA PRO A 530 -0.54 -7.50 11.73
C PRO A 530 -0.73 -8.98 12.07
N HIS A 531 -1.21 -9.32 13.27
CA HIS A 531 -1.42 -10.73 13.66
C HIS A 531 -2.68 -11.32 13.01
N LEU A 532 -3.76 -10.54 12.85
CA LEU A 532 -4.97 -10.98 12.14
C LEU A 532 -4.69 -11.18 10.65
N HIS A 533 -3.89 -10.30 10.06
CA HIS A 533 -3.41 -10.42 8.70
C HIS A 533 -2.59 -11.72 8.51
N ARG A 534 -1.65 -11.99 9.40
CA ARG A 534 -0.82 -13.21 9.35
C ARG A 534 -1.69 -14.46 9.44
N ASP A 535 -2.63 -14.50 10.38
CA ASP A 535 -3.55 -15.63 10.54
C ASP A 535 -4.38 -15.85 9.28
N MET A 536 -4.96 -14.78 8.73
CA MET A 536 -5.77 -14.84 7.51
C MET A 536 -5.01 -15.47 6.34
N PHE A 537 -3.76 -15.06 6.11
CA PHE A 537 -2.95 -15.62 5.02
C PHE A 537 -2.41 -17.00 5.35
N SER A 538 -2.26 -17.38 6.63
CA SER A 538 -1.92 -18.74 7.04
C SER A 538 -3.06 -19.75 6.81
N GLU A 539 -4.30 -19.26 6.73
CA GLU A 539 -5.47 -20.09 6.40
C GLU A 539 -5.56 -20.40 4.90
N LEU A 540 -4.90 -19.64 4.02
CA LEU A 540 -4.95 -19.87 2.57
C LEU A 540 -3.99 -20.99 2.15
N ARG A 541 -4.41 -21.76 1.15
CA ARG A 541 -3.61 -22.83 0.53
C ARG A 541 -3.37 -22.52 -0.94
N TRP A 542 -2.11 -22.46 -1.27
CA TRP A 542 -1.65 -22.24 -2.63
C TRP A 542 -1.31 -23.59 -3.30
N PRO A 543 -1.33 -23.67 -4.63
CA PRO A 543 -0.92 -24.89 -5.33
C PRO A 543 0.48 -25.34 -4.92
N GLY A 544 0.58 -26.56 -4.39
CA GLY A 544 1.84 -27.15 -3.93
C GLY A 544 2.14 -26.99 -2.43
N ASP A 545 1.21 -26.44 -1.63
CA ASP A 545 1.34 -26.40 -0.18
C ASP A 545 1.33 -27.82 0.43
N LEU A 546 2.08 -27.99 1.53
CA LEU A 546 2.32 -29.29 2.15
C LEU A 546 1.14 -29.84 2.98
N ASP A 547 0.19 -29.00 3.39
CA ASP A 547 -0.98 -29.38 4.21
C ASP A 547 -2.29 -29.02 3.49
N PRO A 548 -2.69 -29.82 2.46
CA PRO A 548 -3.87 -29.51 1.67
C PRO A 548 -5.19 -29.77 2.40
N ASP A 549 -5.19 -30.56 3.49
CA ASP A 549 -6.41 -31.02 4.18
C ASP A 549 -6.94 -30.00 5.19
N ARG A 550 -6.20 -28.91 5.43
CA ARG A 550 -6.62 -27.74 6.22
C ARG A 550 -6.53 -26.49 5.36
N GLY A 551 -7.20 -25.44 5.83
CA GLY A 551 -7.18 -24.15 5.16
C GLY A 551 -8.15 -24.07 3.98
N ILE A 552 -8.08 -22.98 3.28
CA ILE A 552 -8.96 -22.62 2.16
C ILE A 552 -8.12 -22.59 0.89
N GLU A 553 -8.44 -23.41 -0.07
CA GLU A 553 -7.77 -23.40 -1.37
C GLU A 553 -8.07 -22.07 -2.09
N VAL A 554 -7.03 -21.38 -2.56
CA VAL A 554 -7.13 -20.08 -3.22
C VAL A 554 -8.07 -20.15 -4.44
N SER A 555 -8.08 -21.26 -5.17
CA SER A 555 -8.99 -21.51 -6.30
C SER A 555 -10.48 -21.50 -5.91
N THR A 556 -10.80 -21.66 -4.62
CA THR A 556 -12.19 -21.65 -4.12
C THR A 556 -12.64 -20.29 -3.58
N LEU A 557 -11.81 -19.26 -3.72
CA LEU A 557 -12.15 -17.90 -3.24
C LEU A 557 -13.20 -17.20 -4.09
N GLY A 558 -13.44 -17.65 -5.33
CA GLY A 558 -14.37 -16.98 -6.24
C GLY A 558 -13.90 -15.58 -6.64
N ILE A 559 -12.61 -15.42 -6.87
CA ILE A 559 -11.95 -14.19 -7.33
C ILE A 559 -11.35 -14.42 -8.71
N ASP A 560 -11.26 -13.36 -9.51
CA ASP A 560 -10.64 -13.42 -10.84
C ASP A 560 -9.10 -13.30 -10.77
N ASP A 561 -8.43 -13.41 -11.92
CA ASP A 561 -6.97 -13.33 -12.02
C ASP A 561 -6.42 -11.96 -11.58
N ALA A 562 -7.17 -10.88 -11.75
CA ALA A 562 -6.77 -9.55 -11.33
C ALA A 562 -6.78 -9.42 -9.81
N ASP A 563 -7.84 -9.92 -9.17
CA ASP A 563 -7.96 -9.92 -7.71
C ASP A 563 -7.01 -10.93 -7.06
N LEU A 564 -6.75 -12.06 -7.72
CA LEU A 564 -5.72 -13.01 -7.29
C LEU A 564 -4.31 -12.35 -7.30
N SER A 565 -4.02 -11.55 -8.32
CA SER A 565 -2.75 -10.80 -8.40
C SER A 565 -2.65 -9.73 -7.30
N LYS A 566 -3.77 -9.05 -6.97
CA LYS A 566 -3.82 -8.12 -5.83
C LYS A 566 -3.63 -8.85 -4.50
N LEU A 567 -4.20 -10.06 -4.35
CA LEU A 567 -4.05 -10.88 -3.15
C LEU A 567 -2.57 -11.19 -2.86
N GLU A 568 -1.75 -11.43 -3.88
CA GLU A 568 -0.30 -11.62 -3.74
C GLU A 568 0.42 -10.36 -3.22
N ILE A 569 -0.07 -9.17 -3.55
CA ILE A 569 0.48 -7.90 -3.06
C ILE A 569 0.07 -7.68 -1.60
N VAL A 570 -1.22 -7.82 -1.29
CA VAL A 570 -1.73 -7.56 0.06
C VAL A 570 -1.35 -8.64 1.07
N LYS A 571 -0.85 -9.80 0.62
CA LYS A 571 -0.21 -10.83 1.45
C LYS A 571 1.08 -10.33 2.13
N ARG A 572 1.72 -9.30 1.58
CA ARG A 572 2.99 -8.76 2.08
C ARG A 572 2.79 -7.90 3.33
N PRO A 573 3.40 -8.27 4.49
CA PRO A 573 3.27 -7.49 5.72
C PRO A 573 3.82 -6.06 5.60
N ASP A 574 4.94 -5.87 4.88
CA ASP A 574 5.55 -4.56 4.66
C ASP A 574 4.64 -3.61 3.87
N VAL A 575 3.85 -4.14 2.94
CA VAL A 575 2.84 -3.37 2.20
C VAL A 575 1.70 -2.95 3.14
N MET A 576 1.21 -3.85 3.97
CA MET A 576 0.12 -3.54 4.92
C MET A 576 0.54 -2.53 5.99
N GLU A 577 1.79 -2.59 6.44
CA GLU A 577 2.36 -1.60 7.36
C GLU A 577 2.35 -0.19 6.74
N LEU A 578 2.80 -0.04 5.49
CA LEU A 578 2.74 1.23 4.78
C LEU A 578 1.31 1.73 4.56
N VAL A 579 0.39 0.84 4.17
CA VAL A 579 -1.03 1.19 4.00
C VAL A 579 -1.62 1.70 5.32
N GLN A 580 -1.24 1.12 6.45
CA GLN A 580 -1.65 1.58 7.78
C GLN A 580 -1.05 2.95 8.12
N VAL A 581 0.25 3.15 7.90
CA VAL A 581 0.94 4.43 8.13
C VAL A 581 0.32 5.57 7.32
N TRP A 582 -0.12 5.28 6.11
CA TRP A 582 -0.77 6.27 5.23
C TRP A 582 -2.24 6.53 5.57
N ASP A 583 -2.81 5.84 6.57
CA ASP A 583 -4.27 5.79 6.85
C ASP A 583 -5.09 5.47 5.58
N ALA A 584 -4.54 4.64 4.72
CA ALA A 584 -5.12 4.21 3.46
C ALA A 584 -5.87 2.87 3.60
N GLY A 585 -6.06 2.14 2.50
CA GLY A 585 -6.68 0.81 2.48
C GLY A 585 -8.19 0.84 2.36
N ALA A 586 -8.78 1.89 1.81
CA ALA A 586 -10.22 1.95 1.53
C ALA A 586 -10.69 0.78 0.63
N ALA A 587 -9.81 0.29 -0.25
CA ALA A 587 -10.11 -0.82 -1.15
C ALA A 587 -10.09 -2.20 -0.46
N LEU A 588 -9.51 -2.35 0.75
CA LEU A 588 -9.33 -3.65 1.40
C LEU A 588 -10.65 -4.33 1.84
N GLY A 589 -11.74 -3.62 1.93
CA GLY A 589 -13.06 -4.20 2.23
C GLY A 589 -14.00 -4.29 1.02
N THR A 590 -13.56 -3.86 -0.16
CA THR A 590 -14.43 -3.75 -1.34
C THR A 590 -14.98 -5.11 -1.78
N ASP A 591 -14.15 -6.15 -1.81
CA ASP A 591 -14.60 -7.51 -2.16
C ASP A 591 -15.69 -8.00 -1.20
N MET A 592 -15.52 -7.83 0.11
CA MET A 592 -16.54 -8.18 1.09
C MET A 592 -17.83 -7.39 0.86
N ARG A 593 -17.72 -6.09 0.60
CA ARG A 593 -18.88 -5.24 0.33
C ARG A 593 -19.66 -5.71 -0.91
N ASP A 594 -18.98 -5.98 -2.00
CA ASP A 594 -19.59 -6.39 -3.26
C ASP A 594 -20.26 -7.77 -3.15
N ARG A 595 -19.64 -8.70 -2.43
CA ARG A 595 -20.22 -10.02 -2.12
C ARG A 595 -21.51 -9.88 -1.32
N VAL A 596 -21.52 -9.04 -0.29
CA VAL A 596 -22.70 -8.82 0.54
C VAL A 596 -23.82 -8.13 -0.28
N LEU A 597 -23.48 -7.12 -1.06
CA LEU A 597 -24.46 -6.43 -1.91
C LEU A 597 -25.08 -7.32 -3.01
N SER A 598 -24.33 -8.33 -3.48
CA SER A 598 -24.81 -9.29 -4.47
C SER A 598 -25.68 -10.42 -3.90
N SER A 599 -25.89 -10.42 -2.57
CA SER A 599 -26.60 -11.50 -1.87
C SER A 599 -28.13 -11.37 -1.98
N SER A 600 -28.82 -12.49 -1.89
CA SER A 600 -30.29 -12.54 -1.73
C SER A 600 -30.71 -12.20 -0.30
N ALA A 601 -29.87 -12.55 0.68
CA ALA A 601 -30.07 -12.24 2.10
C ALA A 601 -28.77 -12.47 2.90
N LEU A 602 -28.71 -11.89 4.11
CA LEU A 602 -27.84 -12.35 5.17
C LEU A 602 -28.68 -13.05 6.23
N ALA A 603 -28.33 -14.29 6.56
CA ALA A 603 -28.92 -15.01 7.69
C ALA A 603 -27.94 -14.96 8.88
N VAL A 604 -28.31 -14.26 9.94
CA VAL A 604 -27.51 -14.16 11.15
C VAL A 604 -28.10 -15.07 12.21
N VAL A 605 -27.36 -16.09 12.62
CA VAL A 605 -27.80 -17.03 13.66
C VAL A 605 -27.46 -16.45 15.04
N VAL A 606 -28.48 -16.28 15.86
CA VAL A 606 -28.40 -15.66 17.19
C VAL A 606 -28.85 -16.67 18.25
N VAL A 607 -28.15 -16.65 19.40
CA VAL A 607 -28.44 -17.50 20.57
C VAL A 607 -28.68 -16.67 21.82
N PRO A 608 -29.45 -17.18 22.81
CA PRO A 608 -29.94 -16.37 23.94
C PRO A 608 -28.90 -16.11 25.03
N GLY A 609 -27.67 -16.55 24.87
CA GLY A 609 -26.62 -16.41 25.88
C GLY A 609 -25.23 -16.37 25.31
N SER A 610 -24.21 -16.46 26.18
CA SER A 610 -22.79 -16.31 25.79
C SER A 610 -21.85 -17.38 26.37
N THR A 611 -22.39 -18.45 26.96
CA THR A 611 -21.58 -19.56 27.44
C THR A 611 -21.12 -20.45 26.28
N ALA A 612 -20.12 -21.29 26.49
CA ALA A 612 -19.68 -22.26 25.50
C ALA A 612 -20.83 -23.14 24.96
N GLU A 613 -21.72 -23.60 25.87
CA GLU A 613 -22.92 -24.36 25.48
C GLU A 613 -23.82 -23.59 24.51
N HIS A 614 -24.04 -22.27 24.75
CA HIS A 614 -24.83 -21.45 23.84
C HIS A 614 -24.21 -21.37 22.45
N TYR A 615 -22.90 -21.21 22.37
CA TYR A 615 -22.20 -21.20 21.07
C TYR A 615 -22.19 -22.58 20.39
N ILE A 616 -22.10 -23.68 21.14
CA ILE A 616 -22.24 -25.05 20.59
C ILE A 616 -23.66 -25.25 20.02
N ARG A 617 -24.72 -24.87 20.76
CA ARG A 617 -26.09 -24.90 20.23
C ARG A 617 -26.28 -23.98 19.04
N GLY A 618 -25.63 -22.79 19.07
CA GLY A 618 -25.57 -21.89 17.94
C GLY A 618 -24.92 -22.51 16.71
N GLY A 619 -23.93 -23.38 16.91
CA GLY A 619 -23.31 -24.17 15.86
C GLY A 619 -24.26 -25.19 15.24
N CYS A 620 -25.05 -25.87 16.07
CA CYS A 620 -26.12 -26.75 15.58
C CYS A 620 -27.15 -25.96 14.74
N ALA A 621 -27.60 -24.82 15.24
CA ALA A 621 -28.54 -23.96 14.53
C ALA A 621 -27.95 -23.43 13.21
N THR A 622 -26.68 -23.03 13.22
CA THR A 622 -25.98 -22.55 12.03
C THR A 622 -25.91 -23.62 10.94
N GLU A 623 -25.53 -24.84 11.31
CA GLU A 623 -25.41 -25.92 10.34
C GLU A 623 -26.78 -26.35 9.80
N ASN A 624 -27.82 -26.38 10.63
CA ASN A 624 -29.19 -26.67 10.18
C ASN A 624 -29.69 -25.60 9.18
N VAL A 625 -29.45 -24.32 9.47
CA VAL A 625 -29.76 -23.21 8.55
C VAL A 625 -28.99 -23.38 7.23
N TRP A 626 -27.71 -23.70 7.30
CA TRP A 626 -26.87 -23.86 6.11
C TRP A 626 -27.31 -25.03 5.23
N VAL A 627 -27.55 -26.21 5.85
CA VAL A 627 -28.06 -27.40 5.16
C VAL A 627 -29.43 -27.12 4.54
N THR A 628 -30.33 -26.45 5.27
CA THR A 628 -31.66 -26.05 4.77
C THR A 628 -31.55 -25.14 3.57
N ALA A 629 -30.73 -24.09 3.64
CA ALA A 629 -30.48 -23.17 2.52
C ALA A 629 -29.90 -23.90 1.29
N HIS A 630 -28.94 -24.79 1.52
CA HIS A 630 -28.35 -25.62 0.46
C HIS A 630 -29.37 -26.53 -0.22
N LEU A 631 -30.23 -27.21 0.54
CA LEU A 631 -31.30 -28.05 0.02
C LEU A 631 -32.38 -27.25 -0.74
N ARG A 632 -32.49 -25.94 -0.49
CA ARG A 632 -33.35 -25.00 -1.23
C ARG A 632 -32.63 -24.38 -2.44
N GLY A 633 -31.41 -24.83 -2.77
CA GLY A 633 -30.65 -24.43 -3.95
C GLY A 633 -29.88 -23.10 -3.78
N LEU A 634 -29.72 -22.61 -2.55
CA LEU A 634 -28.94 -21.39 -2.28
C LEU A 634 -27.46 -21.71 -2.11
N ALA A 635 -26.62 -20.85 -2.65
CA ALA A 635 -25.20 -20.77 -2.34
C ALA A 635 -25.02 -20.12 -0.97
N VAL A 636 -24.20 -20.70 -0.12
CA VAL A 636 -23.97 -20.23 1.24
C VAL A 636 -22.49 -19.97 1.48
N GLN A 637 -22.19 -18.78 2.01
CA GLN A 637 -20.86 -18.41 2.46
C GLN A 637 -20.89 -17.93 3.91
N PRO A 638 -20.08 -18.51 4.82
CA PRO A 638 -19.93 -17.98 6.17
C PRO A 638 -19.11 -16.71 6.14
N VAL A 639 -19.49 -15.73 6.97
CA VAL A 639 -18.80 -14.46 7.15
C VAL A 639 -18.51 -14.27 8.64
N SER A 640 -17.23 -14.12 8.98
CA SER A 640 -16.78 -13.92 10.36
C SER A 640 -16.06 -12.56 10.46
N PRO A 641 -16.79 -11.45 10.66
CA PRO A 641 -16.17 -10.16 10.85
C PRO A 641 -15.29 -10.16 12.11
N ALA A 642 -14.22 -9.39 12.11
CA ALA A 642 -13.22 -9.41 13.18
C ALA A 642 -13.82 -9.16 14.59
N PHE A 643 -14.93 -8.45 14.70
CA PHE A 643 -15.60 -8.17 15.97
C PHE A 643 -16.56 -9.27 16.45
N LEU A 644 -16.80 -10.33 15.68
CA LEU A 644 -17.95 -11.24 15.86
C LEU A 644 -18.02 -11.86 17.25
N TYR A 645 -16.89 -12.32 17.76
CA TYR A 645 -16.81 -13.05 19.02
C TYR A 645 -16.33 -12.20 20.20
N ALA A 646 -15.96 -10.93 19.99
CA ALA A 646 -15.57 -10.05 21.09
C ALA A 646 -16.80 -9.44 21.77
N ARG A 647 -16.79 -9.36 23.14
CA ARG A 647 -17.90 -8.90 23.98
C ARG A 647 -17.50 -7.83 24.99
N SER A 648 -16.22 -7.65 25.24
CA SER A 648 -15.70 -6.67 26.21
C SER A 648 -14.66 -5.77 25.58
N ALA A 649 -14.45 -4.60 26.17
CA ALA A 649 -13.40 -3.68 25.72
C ALA A 649 -12.01 -4.32 25.71
N GLU A 650 -11.73 -5.28 26.63
CA GLU A 650 -10.49 -6.03 26.67
C GLU A 650 -10.35 -6.97 25.48
N GLU A 651 -11.42 -7.68 25.14
CA GLU A 651 -11.45 -8.59 24.00
C GLU A 651 -11.27 -7.84 22.65
N TYR A 652 -11.82 -6.62 22.51
CA TYR A 652 -11.55 -5.77 21.34
C TYR A 652 -10.09 -5.31 21.29
N ARG A 653 -9.47 -4.99 22.43
CA ARG A 653 -8.03 -4.68 22.48
C ARG A 653 -7.15 -5.89 22.17
N GLN A 654 -7.56 -7.08 22.55
CA GLN A 654 -6.89 -8.33 22.18
C GLN A 654 -6.92 -8.55 20.65
N LEU A 655 -8.04 -8.23 19.99
CA LEU A 655 -8.16 -8.31 18.53
C LEU A 655 -7.28 -7.27 17.83
N SER A 656 -7.29 -6.04 18.27
CA SER A 656 -6.46 -4.98 17.69
C SER A 656 -6.33 -3.82 18.66
N THR A 657 -5.14 -3.58 19.17
CA THR A 657 -4.88 -2.46 20.08
C THR A 657 -5.19 -1.11 19.41
N HIS A 658 -4.83 -0.98 18.13
CA HIS A 658 -5.03 0.27 17.36
C HIS A 658 -6.48 0.52 16.97
N HIS A 659 -7.22 -0.54 16.63
CA HIS A 659 -8.59 -0.44 16.09
C HIS A 659 -9.67 -0.92 17.07
N ALA A 660 -9.36 -1.07 18.36
CA ALA A 660 -10.30 -1.61 19.37
C ALA A 660 -11.63 -0.85 19.43
N GLU A 661 -11.57 0.48 19.46
CA GLU A 661 -12.78 1.33 19.52
C GLU A 661 -13.61 1.22 18.24
N ALA A 662 -12.95 1.21 17.08
CA ALA A 662 -13.61 1.04 15.79
C ALA A 662 -14.32 -0.32 15.70
N LEU A 663 -13.67 -1.41 16.12
CA LEU A 663 -14.27 -2.76 16.17
C LEU A 663 -15.48 -2.78 17.12
N GLN A 664 -15.40 -2.13 18.27
CA GLN A 664 -16.50 -2.04 19.22
C GLN A 664 -17.69 -1.26 18.62
N GLN A 665 -17.43 -0.15 17.94
CA GLN A 665 -18.48 0.62 17.27
C GLN A 665 -19.13 -0.16 16.12
N LEU A 666 -18.34 -0.89 15.33
CA LEU A 666 -18.86 -1.75 14.26
C LEU A 666 -19.74 -2.86 14.83
N SER A 667 -19.30 -3.51 15.91
CA SER A 667 -20.09 -4.51 16.62
C SER A 667 -21.43 -3.93 17.13
N PHE A 668 -21.39 -2.74 17.74
CA PHE A 668 -22.60 -2.07 18.20
C PHE A 668 -23.57 -1.75 17.05
N ARG A 669 -23.06 -1.18 15.94
CA ARG A 669 -23.88 -0.90 14.74
C ARG A 669 -24.49 -2.19 14.15
N PHE A 670 -23.71 -3.27 14.09
CA PHE A 670 -24.19 -4.55 13.58
C PHE A 670 -25.28 -5.14 14.46
N ARG A 671 -25.10 -5.13 15.79
CA ARG A 671 -26.10 -5.59 16.76
C ARG A 671 -27.40 -4.77 16.71
N ALA A 672 -27.29 -3.45 16.53
CA ALA A 672 -28.44 -2.57 16.37
C ALA A 672 -29.24 -2.89 15.09
N LEU A 673 -28.56 -3.17 13.97
CA LEU A 673 -29.18 -3.59 12.72
C LEU A 673 -29.96 -4.92 12.85
N LEU A 674 -29.53 -5.79 13.77
CA LEU A 674 -30.14 -7.07 14.05
C LEU A 674 -31.20 -7.02 15.16
N GLU A 675 -31.46 -5.85 15.77
CA GLU A 675 -32.35 -5.67 16.91
C GLU A 675 -32.07 -6.68 18.05
N MET A 676 -30.77 -6.84 18.38
CA MET A 676 -30.35 -7.82 19.38
C MET A 676 -30.45 -7.31 20.80
N GLU A 677 -30.91 -8.21 21.71
CA GLU A 677 -30.84 -8.00 23.14
C GLU A 677 -29.38 -8.07 23.64
N SER A 678 -29.13 -7.43 24.81
CA SER A 678 -27.75 -7.39 25.36
C SER A 678 -27.22 -8.75 25.77
N THR A 679 -28.12 -9.69 26.14
CA THR A 679 -27.80 -11.06 26.54
C THR A 679 -27.47 -11.98 25.35
N GLU A 680 -28.00 -11.68 24.18
CA GLU A 680 -27.86 -12.49 23.01
C GLU A 680 -26.44 -12.42 22.43
N SER A 681 -26.07 -13.49 21.72
CA SER A 681 -24.81 -13.60 20.97
C SER A 681 -25.04 -14.04 19.53
N VAL A 682 -24.20 -13.57 18.62
CA VAL A 682 -24.15 -14.09 17.24
C VAL A 682 -23.31 -15.35 17.24
N ALA A 683 -23.86 -16.43 16.71
CA ALA A 683 -23.11 -17.68 16.45
C ALA A 683 -22.33 -17.54 15.13
N LEU A 684 -23.00 -17.19 14.02
CA LEU A 684 -22.35 -16.97 12.72
C LEU A 684 -23.24 -16.12 11.81
N VAL A 685 -22.60 -15.46 10.84
CA VAL A 685 -23.27 -14.76 9.73
C VAL A 685 -23.15 -15.66 8.49
N LEU A 686 -24.24 -15.92 7.81
CA LEU A 686 -24.29 -16.65 6.55
C LEU A 686 -24.79 -15.74 5.43
N ARG A 687 -24.01 -15.57 4.40
CA ARG A 687 -24.41 -14.94 3.17
C ARG A 687 -25.14 -15.96 2.31
N LEU A 688 -26.37 -15.65 1.89
CA LEU A 688 -27.23 -16.49 1.07
C LEU A 688 -27.40 -15.86 -0.31
N SER A 689 -27.15 -16.65 -1.36
CA SER A 689 -27.20 -16.10 -2.73
C SER A 689 -27.65 -17.14 -3.75
N CYS A 690 -28.20 -16.67 -4.86
CA CYS A 690 -28.30 -17.44 -6.09
C CYS A 690 -27.00 -17.24 -6.88
N ALA A 691 -26.16 -18.25 -6.96
CA ALA A 691 -24.88 -18.18 -7.66
C ALA A 691 -24.86 -19.09 -8.90
N PRO A 692 -24.21 -18.64 -10.02
CA PRO A 692 -24.24 -19.37 -11.29
C PRO A 692 -23.33 -20.59 -11.35
N LYS A 693 -22.37 -20.73 -10.43
CA LYS A 693 -21.38 -21.81 -10.43
C LYS A 693 -21.57 -22.75 -9.26
N THR A 694 -21.23 -24.02 -9.48
CA THR A 694 -21.18 -25.03 -8.41
C THR A 694 -19.87 -24.90 -7.65
N ALA A 695 -19.95 -24.86 -6.33
CA ALA A 695 -18.77 -24.76 -5.46
C ALA A 695 -18.05 -26.12 -5.33
N ILE A 696 -16.78 -26.02 -4.95
CA ILE A 696 -15.88 -27.14 -4.69
C ILE A 696 -15.91 -27.47 -3.20
N HIS A 697 -15.92 -28.79 -2.84
CA HIS A 697 -15.84 -29.21 -1.46
C HIS A 697 -14.45 -28.97 -0.88
N SER A 698 -14.38 -28.42 0.33
CA SER A 698 -13.12 -28.32 1.07
C SER A 698 -12.63 -29.69 1.49
N ARG A 699 -11.32 -29.90 1.42
CA ARG A 699 -10.67 -31.10 1.95
C ARG A 699 -10.81 -31.19 3.46
N ARG A 700 -10.66 -32.39 4.02
CA ARG A 700 -10.76 -32.63 5.45
C ARG A 700 -9.65 -33.57 5.90
N LEU A 701 -9.19 -33.39 7.14
CA LEU A 701 -8.30 -34.36 7.79
C LEU A 701 -8.89 -35.74 7.81
N PRO A 702 -8.09 -36.80 7.67
CA PRO A 702 -8.57 -38.19 7.81
C PRO A 702 -9.21 -38.44 9.17
N VAL A 703 -10.21 -39.30 9.24
CA VAL A 703 -10.89 -39.66 10.51
C VAL A 703 -9.89 -40.23 11.53
N SER A 704 -8.90 -41.02 11.09
CA SER A 704 -7.85 -41.58 11.95
C SER A 704 -6.97 -40.55 12.65
N ALA A 705 -6.83 -39.35 12.10
CA ALA A 705 -6.09 -38.25 12.71
C ALA A 705 -6.94 -37.44 13.71
N SER A 706 -8.25 -37.68 13.77
CA SER A 706 -9.21 -36.99 14.63
C SER A 706 -9.80 -37.83 15.73
N VAL A 707 -9.56 -39.18 15.72
CA VAL A 707 -10.06 -40.11 16.73
C VAL A 707 -8.91 -40.50 17.63
N SER A 708 -8.97 -40.09 18.91
CA SER A 708 -8.11 -40.63 19.97
C SER A 708 -8.81 -41.83 20.58
N GLY A 709 -8.16 -43.01 20.54
CA GLY A 709 -8.68 -44.27 21.08
C GLY A 709 -8.67 -44.34 22.59
#